data_9c0cfb236223da51afddd53d9b258fc6
#
_entry.id   9c0cfb236223da51afddd53d9b258fc6
#
_cell.length_a   1.000
_cell.length_b   1.000
_cell.length_c   1.000
_cell.angle_alpha   90.00
_cell.angle_beta   90.00
_cell.angle_gamma   90.00
#
_symmetry.space_group_name_H-M   'P 1'
#
loop_
_entity.id
_entity.type
_entity.pdbx_description
1 polymer ?
#
loop_
_entity_poly.entity_id
_entity_poly.type
_entity_poly.pdbx_seq_one_letter_code
_entity_poly.pdbx_strand_id
1 'polypeptide(L)'
;MTPFLKQIAEIYYKEQGSKISDTCFVFPSRRAGKFFVEHLKNISNDTLLSPECLTISEFFDSLAPEYEKEEKIGLLFHLYDSYKTVTGSTESFNEFIGIGEIILKDFNDLDNYLVNAKYIFSDIEELKRYEKENILTEEQVQCIQKFLGLFTDDCSEYKQKTYKLWCKMLEIYENFRNKLLSEKICYDGMLHRMVVENEIPDHLLPNQVVFIGFNALDGATKALFDILKRKGIADFYWDYDFKYANISEDTANKAHYFTKTNLENYKSKYNLEKESYPETTIHTIGCSSNIGQTKYTNQLLNTLLKTETDNDNSIKTALILSDESLLIPMLYALPIDKSVNITMGYPIKYTSTYNFIDLFLSLHKNYKAEKGFSNTNTKEILSHQYLVSLCKDDISKLDRFIFNNSYIPAEKLLSESELMKLIFTPCHYNNLLSQLLLVIEHIGENIDKTLELDNECLSQAYISVNKTITLLQRYPDVSIDAYTIYRIMTSVLKMVNLSFIGEPLSGLQMMGMLETRCLDFDNIIITSFNEGIFPKSDIGNSLIPYSIRKPYNLPTTDHQDAIFSYNFYRLIKRASNVWLIYDTRNNNDNSTGEVSRFVKQLEYLYNVQIDKKQVTHIPEICKSEPIIIEKTEEDITNIKKYLQETGLTPSALNEYIKCPLKFYYTYIKGIREKFEVATTLDAAQVGTVFHAVMELIYTPFKDKKVTKEDLSQYTKEKIEELTTKAVIATLYELKNFDDVEKYTYEITGENKILFEIIVEMVMNMLECDKKRTPFTHISNEKRYDKDYTTSEGYKLLLKGYIDKIDETDSAVHLIDYKTTKLNDNILATKVDSADELSKFFYEPNYKKYVKEILQMCFYNLLYRKYTNKEIETYLFLARMSFDHDNFLPNTQVILPENWETVFCDELDKVIHNLIKKENRIYQTDNTKNCEYCYFAPMCRREKGD
;
A
#
# COMPACT_ATOMS: atom_id res chain seq x y z
N MET A 1 12.06 -36.28 -25.35
CA MET A 1 13.01 -35.33 -25.98
C MET A 1 14.17 -35.19 -25.04
N THR A 2 15.43 -35.06 -25.53
CA THR A 2 16.59 -34.91 -24.66
C THR A 2 16.61 -33.46 -24.12
N PRO A 3 16.60 -33.25 -22.80
CA PRO A 3 16.67 -31.90 -22.22
C PRO A 3 17.91 -31.14 -22.65
N PHE A 4 17.81 -29.82 -22.77
CA PHE A 4 18.91 -28.95 -23.21
C PHE A 4 20.19 -29.14 -22.37
N LEU A 5 20.08 -29.13 -21.06
CA LEU A 5 21.25 -29.35 -20.17
C LEU A 5 21.83 -30.76 -20.30
N LYS A 6 21.01 -31.76 -20.53
CA LYS A 6 21.43 -33.13 -20.72
C LYS A 6 22.28 -33.32 -22.00
N GLN A 7 21.86 -32.68 -23.11
CA GLN A 7 22.65 -32.72 -24.37
C GLN A 7 24.07 -32.16 -24.16
N ILE A 8 24.20 -31.03 -23.45
CA ILE A 8 25.50 -30.42 -23.18
C ILE A 8 26.33 -31.31 -22.24
N ALA A 9 25.69 -31.89 -21.21
CA ALA A 9 26.35 -32.82 -20.31
C ALA A 9 26.90 -34.04 -21.07
N GLU A 10 26.10 -34.63 -21.98
CA GLU A 10 26.50 -35.75 -22.83
C GLU A 10 27.70 -35.37 -23.74
N ILE A 11 27.68 -34.21 -24.38
CA ILE A 11 28.76 -33.73 -25.25
C ILE A 11 30.06 -33.59 -24.45
N TYR A 12 30.05 -32.86 -23.33
CA TYR A 12 31.25 -32.60 -22.54
C TYR A 12 31.78 -33.86 -21.86
N TYR A 13 30.88 -34.73 -21.35
CA TYR A 13 31.32 -35.99 -20.78
C TYR A 13 31.99 -36.92 -21.83
N LYS A 14 31.44 -36.99 -23.05
CA LYS A 14 31.99 -37.76 -24.15
C LYS A 14 33.39 -37.23 -24.59
N GLU A 15 33.57 -35.91 -24.60
CA GLU A 15 34.82 -35.30 -25.06
C GLU A 15 35.93 -35.28 -24.00
N GLN A 16 35.56 -35.10 -22.71
CA GLN A 16 36.53 -34.88 -21.67
C GLN A 16 36.63 -36.02 -20.64
N GLY A 17 35.56 -36.83 -20.50
CA GLY A 17 35.51 -37.89 -19.51
C GLY A 17 35.68 -37.34 -18.08
N SER A 18 36.63 -37.92 -17.31
CA SER A 18 36.91 -37.49 -15.94
C SER A 18 37.54 -36.10 -15.82
N LYS A 19 38.07 -35.51 -16.91
CA LYS A 19 38.67 -34.18 -16.93
C LYS A 19 37.63 -33.06 -16.97
N ILE A 20 36.34 -33.40 -17.02
CA ILE A 20 35.26 -32.42 -16.95
C ILE A 20 35.29 -31.60 -15.65
N SER A 21 35.90 -32.13 -14.59
CA SER A 21 36.14 -31.39 -13.35
C SER A 21 37.03 -30.18 -13.49
N ASP A 22 37.85 -30.08 -14.56
CA ASP A 22 38.77 -28.96 -14.81
C ASP A 22 38.09 -27.81 -15.61
N THR A 23 36.82 -27.99 -15.96
CA THR A 23 36.01 -27.03 -16.71
C THR A 23 35.04 -26.33 -15.75
N CYS A 24 35.02 -25.00 -15.80
CA CYS A 24 34.02 -24.17 -15.10
C CYS A 24 32.77 -23.99 -15.97
N PHE A 25 31.62 -24.32 -15.44
CA PHE A 25 30.35 -24.13 -16.13
C PHE A 25 29.57 -22.97 -15.50
N VAL A 26 29.19 -21.99 -16.30
CA VAL A 26 28.51 -20.79 -15.82
C VAL A 26 27.04 -20.77 -16.32
N PHE A 27 26.10 -20.59 -15.40
CA PHE A 27 24.67 -20.68 -15.65
C PHE A 27 23.95 -19.37 -15.26
N PRO A 28 22.74 -19.12 -15.79
CA PRO A 28 21.90 -17.99 -15.38
C PRO A 28 21.26 -18.18 -14.00
N SER A 29 21.29 -19.39 -13.43
CA SER A 29 20.79 -19.70 -12.09
C SER A 29 21.55 -20.88 -11.48
N ARG A 30 21.70 -20.88 -10.13
CA ARG A 30 22.29 -22.03 -9.38
C ARG A 30 21.56 -23.33 -9.66
N ARG A 31 20.25 -23.27 -9.89
CA ARG A 31 19.42 -24.42 -10.13
C ARG A 31 19.78 -25.14 -11.44
N ALA A 32 19.97 -24.38 -12.51
CA ALA A 32 20.43 -24.95 -13.79
C ALA A 32 21.72 -25.74 -13.61
N GLY A 33 22.66 -25.23 -12.80
CA GLY A 33 23.90 -25.94 -12.44
C GLY A 33 23.63 -27.26 -11.71
N LYS A 34 22.72 -27.30 -10.74
CA LYS A 34 22.35 -28.53 -10.02
C LYS A 34 21.73 -29.58 -10.96
N PHE A 35 20.83 -29.18 -11.85
CA PHE A 35 20.27 -30.08 -12.86
C PHE A 35 21.34 -30.59 -13.83
N PHE A 36 22.29 -29.76 -14.20
CA PHE A 36 23.40 -30.16 -15.04
C PHE A 36 24.26 -31.24 -14.37
N VAL A 37 24.60 -31.07 -13.09
CA VAL A 37 25.35 -32.05 -12.30
C VAL A 37 24.57 -33.37 -12.14
N GLU A 38 23.26 -33.32 -11.94
CA GLU A 38 22.42 -34.51 -11.87
C GLU A 38 22.37 -35.26 -13.22
N HIS A 39 22.30 -34.53 -14.34
CA HIS A 39 22.42 -35.13 -15.66
C HIS A 39 23.77 -35.80 -15.86
N LEU A 40 24.88 -35.17 -15.43
CA LEU A 40 26.23 -35.75 -15.48
C LEU A 40 26.30 -37.02 -14.66
N LYS A 41 25.76 -37.04 -13.44
CA LYS A 41 25.68 -38.21 -12.57
C LYS A 41 24.95 -39.38 -13.25
N ASN A 42 23.82 -39.07 -13.93
CA ASN A 42 23.02 -40.10 -14.61
C ASN A 42 23.66 -40.63 -15.91
N ILE A 43 24.56 -39.88 -16.50
CA ILE A 43 25.30 -40.26 -17.75
C ILE A 43 26.60 -41.01 -17.41
N SER A 44 27.22 -40.65 -16.27
CA SER A 44 28.50 -41.20 -15.85
C SER A 44 28.35 -42.64 -15.37
N ASN A 45 29.23 -43.50 -15.89
CA ASN A 45 29.38 -44.89 -15.42
C ASN A 45 30.40 -45.02 -14.29
N ASP A 46 31.18 -43.98 -14.06
CA ASP A 46 32.29 -43.95 -13.07
C ASP A 46 32.09 -42.85 -12.05
N THR A 47 32.81 -42.90 -10.94
CA THR A 47 32.88 -41.83 -9.96
C THR A 47 33.59 -40.62 -10.53
N LEU A 48 32.87 -39.47 -10.65
CA LEU A 48 33.39 -38.21 -11.13
C LEU A 48 33.55 -37.22 -10.02
N LEU A 49 34.61 -36.40 -10.08
CA LEU A 49 34.66 -35.13 -9.37
C LEU A 49 33.71 -34.14 -10.09
N SER A 50 32.82 -33.50 -9.30
CA SER A 50 31.90 -32.51 -9.85
C SER A 50 32.67 -31.32 -10.45
N PRO A 51 32.32 -30.86 -11.67
CA PRO A 51 32.86 -29.62 -12.18
C PRO A 51 32.35 -28.44 -11.34
N GLU A 52 33.09 -27.34 -11.40
CA GLU A 52 32.67 -26.10 -10.80
C GLU A 52 31.49 -25.52 -11.60
N CYS A 53 30.36 -25.26 -10.90
CA CYS A 53 29.15 -24.71 -11.49
C CYS A 53 28.80 -23.40 -10.79
N LEU A 54 28.93 -22.29 -11.47
CA LEU A 54 28.73 -20.94 -10.95
C LEU A 54 27.59 -20.21 -11.65
N THR A 55 27.05 -19.22 -10.99
CA THR A 55 26.25 -18.18 -11.66
C THR A 55 27.18 -17.10 -12.21
N ILE A 56 26.65 -16.24 -13.09
CA ILE A 56 27.47 -15.15 -13.68
C ILE A 56 27.98 -14.18 -12.60
N SER A 57 27.17 -13.87 -11.57
CA SER A 57 27.59 -13.01 -10.46
C SER A 57 28.70 -13.67 -9.64
N GLU A 58 28.57 -14.95 -9.29
CA GLU A 58 29.61 -15.69 -8.58
C GLU A 58 30.91 -15.79 -9.39
N PHE A 59 30.79 -15.88 -10.72
CA PHE A 59 31.96 -15.89 -11.60
C PHE A 59 32.66 -14.52 -11.59
N PHE A 60 31.93 -13.39 -11.64
CA PHE A 60 32.53 -12.06 -11.47
C PHE A 60 33.18 -11.89 -10.11
N ASP A 61 32.54 -12.37 -9.04
CA ASP A 61 33.07 -12.32 -7.66
C ASP A 61 34.42 -13.08 -7.56
N SER A 62 34.54 -14.23 -8.21
CA SER A 62 35.77 -15.02 -8.22
C SER A 62 36.91 -14.32 -8.94
N LEU A 63 36.66 -13.39 -9.86
CA LEU A 63 37.64 -12.63 -10.62
C LEU A 63 38.19 -11.37 -9.92
N ALA A 64 37.55 -10.94 -8.81
CA ALA A 64 37.95 -9.78 -8.02
C ALA A 64 37.78 -10.03 -6.50
N PRO A 65 38.46 -11.05 -5.93
CA PRO A 65 38.24 -11.48 -4.55
C PRO A 65 38.71 -10.48 -3.48
N GLU A 66 39.41 -9.43 -3.86
CA GLU A 66 39.90 -8.37 -2.96
C GLU A 66 38.83 -7.34 -2.62
N TYR A 67 37.68 -7.34 -3.30
CA TYR A 67 36.59 -6.42 -3.07
C TYR A 67 35.41 -7.14 -2.40
N GLU A 68 34.82 -6.48 -1.38
CA GLU A 68 33.64 -6.97 -0.68
C GLU A 68 32.38 -6.21 -1.16
N LYS A 69 31.33 -6.94 -1.43
CA LYS A 69 30.04 -6.32 -1.76
C LYS A 69 29.36 -5.77 -0.51
N GLU A 70 29.12 -4.46 -0.47
CA GLU A 70 28.42 -3.79 0.62
C GLU A 70 26.89 -3.93 0.47
N GLU A 71 26.20 -4.00 1.60
CA GLU A 71 24.74 -4.04 1.62
C GLU A 71 24.13 -2.71 1.13
N LYS A 72 22.93 -2.78 0.53
CA LYS A 72 22.23 -1.62 -0.06
C LYS A 72 22.16 -0.41 0.88
N ILE A 73 21.94 -0.62 2.18
CA ILE A 73 21.81 0.47 3.15
C ILE A 73 23.17 1.11 3.44
N GLY A 74 24.24 0.30 3.55
CA GLY A 74 25.60 0.81 3.66
C GLY A 74 25.98 1.67 2.45
N LEU A 75 25.65 1.18 1.23
CA LEU A 75 25.83 1.95 0.00
C LEU A 75 25.04 3.28 0.01
N LEU A 76 23.83 3.30 0.56
CA LEU A 76 23.03 4.53 0.68
C LEU A 76 23.64 5.53 1.67
N PHE A 77 24.29 5.08 2.75
CA PHE A 77 25.03 5.98 3.65
C PHE A 77 26.26 6.59 2.98
N HIS A 78 27.05 5.79 2.27
CA HIS A 78 28.20 6.29 1.49
C HIS A 78 27.76 7.27 0.39
N LEU A 79 26.63 6.97 -0.28
CA LEU A 79 26.06 7.82 -1.31
C LEU A 79 25.54 9.14 -0.71
N TYR A 80 24.89 9.10 0.45
CA TYR A 80 24.42 10.29 1.17
C TYR A 80 25.56 11.23 1.57
N ASP A 81 26.65 10.66 2.07
CA ASP A 81 27.84 11.45 2.42
C ASP A 81 28.46 12.10 1.18
N SER A 82 28.55 11.36 0.07
CA SER A 82 29.01 11.90 -1.22
C SER A 82 28.05 12.98 -1.75
N TYR A 83 26.73 12.77 -1.62
CA TYR A 83 25.71 13.74 -2.00
C TYR A 83 25.86 15.04 -1.21
N LYS A 84 25.98 14.97 0.13
CA LYS A 84 26.18 16.16 0.98
C LYS A 84 27.47 16.89 0.65
N THR A 85 28.56 16.15 0.45
CA THR A 85 29.87 16.72 0.15
C THR A 85 29.84 17.52 -1.15
N VAL A 86 29.18 17.01 -2.19
CA VAL A 86 29.15 17.62 -3.52
C VAL A 86 28.11 18.73 -3.63
N THR A 87 26.91 18.52 -3.02
CA THR A 87 25.81 19.49 -3.17
C THR A 87 25.78 20.56 -2.08
N GLY A 88 26.42 20.32 -0.94
CA GLY A 88 26.28 21.17 0.24
C GLY A 88 24.88 21.14 0.87
N SER A 89 24.06 20.14 0.54
CA SER A 89 22.68 20.04 1.02
C SER A 89 22.60 19.84 2.54
N THR A 90 21.62 20.46 3.16
CA THR A 90 21.27 20.30 4.59
C THR A 90 20.17 19.26 4.80
N GLU A 91 19.69 18.62 3.73
CA GLU A 91 18.65 17.59 3.79
C GLU A 91 19.06 16.44 4.72
N SER A 92 18.09 15.94 5.48
CA SER A 92 18.27 14.78 6.34
C SER A 92 18.40 13.49 5.53
N PHE A 93 18.95 12.45 6.15
CA PHE A 93 19.01 11.13 5.50
C PHE A 93 17.61 10.59 5.14
N ASN A 94 16.60 10.91 5.94
CA ASN A 94 15.21 10.54 5.69
C ASN A 94 14.65 11.15 4.39
N GLU A 95 14.96 12.41 4.12
CA GLU A 95 14.56 13.08 2.87
C GLU A 95 15.32 12.53 1.67
N PHE A 96 16.59 12.20 1.85
CA PHE A 96 17.47 11.68 0.80
C PHE A 96 17.18 10.23 0.40
N ILE A 97 16.82 9.32 1.33
CA ILE A 97 16.82 7.87 1.10
C ILE A 97 16.02 7.46 -0.15
N GLY A 98 14.89 8.13 -0.44
CA GLY A 98 14.05 7.81 -1.60
C GLY A 98 14.73 8.12 -2.93
N ILE A 99 15.36 9.28 -3.04
CA ILE A 99 16.11 9.66 -4.24
C ILE A 99 17.44 8.91 -4.30
N GLY A 100 18.05 8.63 -3.16
CA GLY A 100 19.29 7.85 -3.06
C GLY A 100 19.14 6.44 -3.64
N GLU A 101 18.02 5.77 -3.38
CA GLU A 101 17.73 4.45 -3.97
C GLU A 101 17.65 4.50 -5.51
N ILE A 102 17.08 5.57 -6.07
CA ILE A 102 16.98 5.76 -7.51
C ILE A 102 18.38 6.04 -8.11
N ILE A 103 19.14 6.91 -7.46
CA ILE A 103 20.52 7.23 -7.90
C ILE A 103 21.41 6.00 -7.86
N LEU A 104 21.37 5.21 -6.79
CA LEU A 104 22.16 3.98 -6.64
C LEU A 104 21.83 2.98 -7.75
N LYS A 105 20.55 2.82 -8.07
CA LYS A 105 20.10 1.96 -9.19
C LYS A 105 20.62 2.47 -10.53
N ASP A 106 20.52 3.77 -10.81
CA ASP A 106 21.01 4.35 -12.07
C ASP A 106 22.53 4.22 -12.19
N PHE A 107 23.29 4.39 -11.11
CA PHE A 107 24.74 4.16 -11.11
C PHE A 107 25.10 2.69 -11.38
N ASN A 108 24.36 1.76 -10.76
CA ASN A 108 24.52 0.34 -11.02
C ASN A 108 24.21 -0.04 -12.49
N ASP A 109 23.17 0.56 -13.08
CA ASP A 109 22.85 0.36 -14.50
C ASP A 109 23.96 0.90 -15.42
N LEU A 110 24.48 2.12 -15.13
CA LEU A 110 25.57 2.71 -15.90
C LEU A 110 26.81 1.81 -15.91
N ASP A 111 27.17 1.25 -14.76
CA ASP A 111 28.34 0.40 -14.61
C ASP A 111 28.14 -0.96 -15.28
N ASN A 112 27.02 -1.62 -15.08
CA ASN A 112 26.72 -2.90 -15.74
C ASN A 112 26.69 -2.79 -17.28
N TYR A 113 26.21 -1.66 -17.81
CA TYR A 113 26.16 -1.44 -19.25
C TYR A 113 27.40 -0.76 -19.82
N LEU A 114 28.43 -0.51 -18.99
CA LEU A 114 29.68 0.14 -19.34
C LEU A 114 29.51 1.53 -19.98
N VAL A 115 28.42 2.21 -19.62
CA VAL A 115 28.15 3.56 -20.12
C VAL A 115 28.99 4.57 -19.34
N ASN A 116 29.66 5.47 -20.06
CA ASN A 116 30.42 6.51 -19.42
C ASN A 116 29.50 7.61 -18.86
N ALA A 117 29.46 7.72 -17.55
CA ALA A 117 28.61 8.67 -16.81
C ALA A 117 28.83 10.12 -17.29
N LYS A 118 30.05 10.46 -17.68
CA LYS A 118 30.41 11.78 -18.20
C LYS A 118 29.61 12.18 -19.44
N TYR A 119 29.26 11.24 -20.31
CA TYR A 119 28.51 11.55 -21.52
C TYR A 119 27.00 11.70 -21.27
N ILE A 120 26.46 11.05 -20.25
CA ILE A 120 25.06 11.18 -19.89
C ILE A 120 24.81 12.46 -19.08
N PHE A 121 25.65 12.72 -18.09
CA PHE A 121 25.49 13.86 -17.17
C PHE A 121 26.20 15.14 -17.64
N SER A 122 26.47 15.25 -18.96
CA SER A 122 27.08 16.43 -19.57
C SER A 122 26.12 17.62 -19.58
N ASP A 123 26.70 18.81 -19.53
CA ASP A 123 25.96 20.03 -19.84
C ASP A 123 25.87 20.30 -21.36
N ILE A 124 25.13 21.35 -21.73
CA ILE A 124 24.90 21.68 -23.16
C ILE A 124 26.18 22.04 -23.89
N GLU A 125 27.17 22.66 -23.22
CA GLU A 125 28.46 23.07 -23.85
C GLU A 125 29.37 21.87 -24.10
N GLU A 126 29.46 20.96 -23.13
CA GLU A 126 30.18 19.71 -23.26
C GLU A 126 29.60 18.81 -24.35
N LEU A 127 28.27 18.73 -24.46
CA LEU A 127 27.58 17.99 -25.52
C LEU A 127 27.97 18.48 -26.92
N LYS A 128 27.99 19.78 -27.14
CA LYS A 128 28.42 20.37 -28.42
C LYS A 128 29.90 20.06 -28.75
N ARG A 129 30.73 19.92 -27.74
CA ARG A 129 32.13 19.52 -27.94
C ARG A 129 32.21 18.05 -28.33
N TYR A 130 31.50 17.15 -27.61
CA TYR A 130 31.49 15.70 -27.92
C TYR A 130 30.90 15.38 -29.29
N GLU A 131 29.90 16.16 -29.75
CA GLU A 131 29.37 16.06 -31.11
C GLU A 131 30.44 16.42 -32.16
N LYS A 132 31.17 17.54 -31.97
CA LYS A 132 32.21 17.97 -32.89
C LYS A 132 33.39 16.98 -32.97
N GLU A 133 33.69 16.30 -31.86
CA GLU A 133 34.76 15.31 -31.76
C GLU A 133 34.31 13.90 -32.21
N ASN A 134 33.08 13.74 -32.70
CA ASN A 134 32.47 12.45 -33.07
C ASN A 134 32.50 11.37 -31.96
N ILE A 135 32.48 11.79 -30.70
CA ILE A 135 32.48 10.88 -29.55
C ILE A 135 31.08 10.31 -29.28
N LEU A 136 30.03 11.12 -29.53
CA LEU A 136 28.62 10.75 -29.39
C LEU A 136 27.94 10.73 -30.77
N THR A 137 26.97 9.84 -30.92
CA THR A 137 26.11 9.81 -32.12
C THR A 137 25.13 11.00 -32.10
N GLU A 138 24.67 11.41 -33.26
CA GLU A 138 23.70 12.50 -33.41
C GLU A 138 22.43 12.21 -32.59
N GLU A 139 21.95 10.96 -32.55
CA GLU A 139 20.80 10.54 -31.77
C GLU A 139 21.02 10.73 -30.25
N GLN A 140 22.21 10.36 -29.75
CA GLN A 140 22.59 10.54 -28.34
C GLN A 140 22.60 12.00 -27.92
N VAL A 141 23.20 12.85 -28.74
CA VAL A 141 23.24 14.31 -28.51
C VAL A 141 21.86 14.93 -28.51
N GLN A 142 21.03 14.61 -29.51
CA GLN A 142 19.67 15.14 -29.61
C GLN A 142 18.78 14.73 -28.43
N CYS A 143 18.91 13.51 -27.91
CA CYS A 143 18.13 13.06 -26.78
C CYS A 143 18.46 13.83 -25.48
N ILE A 144 19.74 14.07 -25.22
CA ILE A 144 20.15 14.85 -24.04
C ILE A 144 19.76 16.32 -24.20
N GLN A 145 19.94 16.91 -25.39
CA GLN A 145 19.52 18.30 -25.66
C GLN A 145 18.02 18.49 -25.46
N LYS A 146 17.18 17.56 -25.93
CA LYS A 146 15.74 17.60 -25.70
C LYS A 146 15.38 17.49 -24.22
N PHE A 147 16.07 16.63 -23.48
CA PHE A 147 15.88 16.50 -22.05
C PHE A 147 16.24 17.80 -21.29
N LEU A 148 17.42 18.34 -21.56
CA LEU A 148 17.86 19.60 -20.93
C LEU A 148 16.96 20.79 -21.34
N GLY A 149 16.41 20.78 -22.53
CA GLY A 149 15.43 21.77 -23.00
C GLY A 149 14.10 21.79 -22.22
N LEU A 150 13.81 20.76 -21.41
CA LEU A 150 12.64 20.76 -20.51
C LEU A 150 12.84 21.67 -19.27
N PHE A 151 14.06 22.13 -19.01
CA PHE A 151 14.46 22.94 -17.85
C PHE A 151 14.80 24.38 -18.28
N THR A 152 13.93 25.03 -19.05
CA THR A 152 14.07 26.44 -19.43
C THR A 152 13.69 27.38 -18.29
N ASP A 153 14.04 28.69 -18.39
CA ASP A 153 13.97 29.69 -17.33
C ASP A 153 12.58 29.91 -16.67
N ASP A 154 11.49 29.49 -17.29
CA ASP A 154 10.12 29.58 -16.77
C ASP A 154 9.66 28.32 -16.00
N CYS A 155 10.57 27.55 -15.43
CA CYS A 155 10.26 26.29 -14.77
C CYS A 155 9.90 26.45 -13.28
N SER A 156 9.03 25.56 -12.79
CA SER A 156 8.71 25.45 -11.36
C SER A 156 9.95 25.20 -10.50
N GLU A 157 9.93 25.61 -9.23
CA GLU A 157 11.03 25.42 -8.27
C GLU A 157 11.51 23.95 -8.21
N TYR A 158 10.57 23.03 -8.33
CA TYR A 158 10.86 21.58 -8.34
C TYR A 158 11.72 21.17 -9.54
N LYS A 159 11.40 21.65 -10.74
CA LYS A 159 12.19 21.36 -11.95
C LYS A 159 13.60 21.97 -11.86
N GLN A 160 13.75 23.15 -11.26
CA GLN A 160 15.05 23.77 -11.04
C GLN A 160 15.91 22.95 -10.07
N LYS A 161 15.33 22.40 -9.00
CA LYS A 161 16.04 21.49 -8.08
C LYS A 161 16.49 20.22 -8.79
N THR A 162 15.65 19.62 -9.63
CA THR A 162 15.99 18.43 -10.43
C THR A 162 17.13 18.72 -11.40
N TYR A 163 17.12 19.84 -12.07
CA TYR A 163 18.20 20.26 -12.97
C TYR A 163 19.54 20.48 -12.24
N LYS A 164 19.50 21.15 -11.09
CA LYS A 164 20.70 21.35 -10.25
C LYS A 164 21.30 20.01 -9.81
N LEU A 165 20.45 19.06 -9.43
CA LEU A 165 20.90 17.71 -9.06
C LEU A 165 21.53 17.01 -10.28
N TRP A 166 20.85 17.06 -11.44
CA TRP A 166 21.38 16.47 -12.68
C TRP A 166 22.80 16.95 -13.01
N CYS A 167 23.04 18.24 -12.94
CA CYS A 167 24.37 18.82 -13.19
C CYS A 167 25.45 18.38 -12.19
N LYS A 168 25.05 17.92 -11.00
CA LYS A 168 25.96 17.42 -9.96
C LYS A 168 26.13 15.90 -9.97
N MET A 169 25.34 15.17 -10.78
CA MET A 169 25.32 13.71 -10.77
C MET A 169 26.68 13.09 -11.08
N LEU A 170 27.45 13.68 -12.01
CA LEU A 170 28.78 13.18 -12.35
C LEU A 170 29.75 13.29 -11.16
N GLU A 171 29.81 14.48 -10.50
CA GLU A 171 30.64 14.67 -9.32
C GLU A 171 30.25 13.74 -8.17
N ILE A 172 28.95 13.50 -7.97
CA ILE A 172 28.43 12.55 -6.96
C ILE A 172 28.88 11.14 -7.29
N TYR A 173 28.73 10.71 -8.55
CA TYR A 173 29.13 9.39 -9.01
C TYR A 173 30.63 9.14 -8.79
N GLU A 174 31.48 10.08 -9.21
CA GLU A 174 32.92 9.97 -9.06
C GLU A 174 33.36 9.98 -7.58
N ASN A 175 32.80 10.87 -6.77
CA ASN A 175 33.10 10.93 -5.33
C ASN A 175 32.69 9.62 -4.62
N PHE A 176 31.46 9.15 -4.88
CA PHE A 176 30.94 7.90 -4.34
C PHE A 176 31.81 6.70 -4.70
N ARG A 177 32.16 6.55 -5.97
CA ARG A 177 32.97 5.47 -6.48
C ARG A 177 34.42 5.49 -5.89
N ASN A 178 35.06 6.66 -5.84
CA ASN A 178 36.39 6.81 -5.24
C ASN A 178 36.39 6.44 -3.74
N LYS A 179 35.34 6.82 -3.01
CA LYS A 179 35.19 6.47 -1.61
C LYS A 179 35.09 4.94 -1.42
N LEU A 180 34.21 4.28 -2.17
CA LEU A 180 34.05 2.82 -2.12
C LEU A 180 35.37 2.10 -2.46
N LEU A 181 36.10 2.56 -3.49
CA LEU A 181 37.41 2.00 -3.88
C LEU A 181 38.43 2.11 -2.73
N SER A 182 38.45 3.24 -2.02
CA SER A 182 39.39 3.44 -0.90
C SER A 182 39.15 2.49 0.26
N GLU A 183 37.90 2.03 0.43
CA GLU A 183 37.48 1.09 1.48
C GLU A 183 37.45 -0.37 1.02
N LYS A 184 37.78 -0.63 -0.27
CA LYS A 184 37.69 -1.95 -0.94
C LYS A 184 36.31 -2.57 -0.89
N ILE A 185 35.28 -1.75 -0.93
CA ILE A 185 33.90 -2.17 -1.03
C ILE A 185 33.31 -1.76 -2.37
N CYS A 186 32.25 -2.45 -2.82
CA CYS A 186 31.64 -2.18 -4.12
C CYS A 186 30.16 -2.58 -4.15
N TYR A 187 29.45 -2.15 -5.18
CA TYR A 187 28.17 -2.70 -5.62
C TYR A 187 28.35 -3.53 -6.90
N ASP A 188 27.37 -4.34 -7.27
CA ASP A 188 27.48 -5.32 -8.36
C ASP A 188 28.00 -4.71 -9.66
N GLY A 189 27.36 -3.66 -10.18
CA GLY A 189 27.79 -3.05 -11.43
C GLY A 189 29.19 -2.47 -11.39
N MET A 190 29.59 -1.88 -10.25
CA MET A 190 30.96 -1.37 -10.07
C MET A 190 31.99 -2.49 -10.14
N LEU A 191 31.73 -3.64 -9.47
CA LEU A 191 32.61 -4.81 -9.54
C LEU A 191 32.71 -5.34 -10.96
N HIS A 192 31.56 -5.51 -11.64
CA HIS A 192 31.52 -6.02 -13.00
C HIS A 192 32.33 -5.13 -13.98
N ARG A 193 32.18 -3.79 -13.88
CA ARG A 193 32.93 -2.83 -14.66
C ARG A 193 34.44 -2.94 -14.39
N MET A 194 34.82 -3.01 -13.12
CA MET A 194 36.23 -3.07 -12.72
C MET A 194 36.93 -4.33 -13.28
N VAL A 195 36.26 -5.49 -13.22
CA VAL A 195 36.79 -6.73 -13.75
C VAL A 195 37.08 -6.64 -15.24
N VAL A 196 36.24 -5.99 -16.03
CA VAL A 196 36.41 -5.93 -17.51
C VAL A 196 37.26 -4.75 -17.98
N GLU A 197 37.36 -3.68 -17.18
CA GLU A 197 38.24 -2.54 -17.50
C GLU A 197 39.72 -2.77 -17.10
N ASN A 198 39.95 -3.65 -16.11
CA ASN A 198 41.29 -4.03 -15.66
C ASN A 198 41.75 -5.32 -16.30
N GLU A 199 43.05 -5.60 -16.24
CA GLU A 199 43.63 -6.84 -16.68
C GLU A 199 43.33 -7.95 -15.65
N ILE A 200 42.63 -9.00 -16.11
CA ILE A 200 42.28 -10.14 -15.24
C ILE A 200 43.55 -11.02 -15.09
N PRO A 201 44.02 -11.24 -13.86
CA PRO A 201 45.18 -12.09 -13.60
C PRO A 201 44.93 -13.55 -14.07
N ASP A 202 45.89 -14.13 -14.80
CA ASP A 202 45.73 -15.47 -15.39
C ASP A 202 45.47 -16.56 -14.31
N HIS A 203 45.99 -16.40 -13.09
CA HIS A 203 45.77 -17.37 -12.01
C HIS A 203 44.32 -17.40 -11.45
N LEU A 204 43.53 -16.35 -11.73
CA LEU A 204 42.11 -16.32 -11.37
C LEU A 204 41.19 -16.89 -12.48
N LEU A 205 41.76 -17.14 -13.68
CA LEU A 205 40.99 -17.67 -14.79
C LEU A 205 41.00 -19.21 -14.80
N PRO A 206 39.83 -19.85 -15.02
CA PRO A 206 39.75 -21.29 -15.18
C PRO A 206 40.43 -21.71 -16.51
N ASN A 207 40.88 -22.97 -16.61
CA ASN A 207 41.46 -23.50 -17.83
C ASN A 207 40.50 -23.46 -19.04
N GLN A 208 39.22 -23.72 -18.75
CA GLN A 208 38.12 -23.63 -19.69
C GLN A 208 36.85 -23.14 -18.98
N VAL A 209 36.08 -22.28 -19.63
CA VAL A 209 34.76 -21.83 -19.11
C VAL A 209 33.69 -22.05 -20.19
N VAL A 210 32.52 -22.51 -19.75
CA VAL A 210 31.38 -22.79 -20.63
C VAL A 210 30.16 -22.03 -20.13
N PHE A 211 29.70 -21.10 -20.95
CA PHE A 211 28.48 -20.30 -20.63
C PHE A 211 27.24 -20.95 -21.25
N ILE A 212 26.25 -21.27 -20.43
CA ILE A 212 25.11 -22.07 -20.83
C ILE A 212 23.78 -21.34 -20.57
N GLY A 213 22.94 -21.16 -21.59
CA GLY A 213 21.56 -20.74 -21.47
C GLY A 213 21.33 -19.26 -21.15
N PHE A 214 22.27 -18.41 -21.47
CA PHE A 214 22.11 -16.95 -21.36
C PHE A 214 21.24 -16.40 -22.50
N ASN A 215 20.68 -15.17 -22.31
CA ASN A 215 19.88 -14.48 -23.32
C ASN A 215 20.22 -12.97 -23.35
N ALA A 216 19.63 -12.19 -22.46
CA ALA A 216 19.98 -10.77 -22.33
C ALA A 216 21.33 -10.63 -21.64
N LEU A 217 22.28 -10.04 -22.34
CA LEU A 217 23.63 -9.75 -21.82
C LEU A 217 23.77 -8.24 -21.61
N ASP A 218 24.17 -7.81 -20.42
CA ASP A 218 24.63 -6.44 -20.19
C ASP A 218 26.01 -6.17 -20.82
N GLY A 219 26.44 -4.91 -20.76
CA GLY A 219 27.70 -4.47 -21.35
C GLY A 219 28.90 -5.17 -20.73
N ALA A 220 28.93 -5.31 -19.39
CA ALA A 220 30.03 -5.93 -18.66
C ALA A 220 30.14 -7.44 -18.99
N THR A 221 29.00 -8.14 -19.01
CA THR A 221 28.96 -9.57 -19.38
C THR A 221 29.45 -9.78 -20.83
N LYS A 222 29.04 -8.92 -21.78
CA LYS A 222 29.53 -8.98 -23.16
C LYS A 222 31.02 -8.75 -23.24
N ALA A 223 31.55 -7.75 -22.56
CA ALA A 223 32.98 -7.46 -22.52
C ALA A 223 33.77 -8.63 -21.91
N LEU A 224 33.26 -9.24 -20.84
CA LEU A 224 33.88 -10.45 -20.27
C LEU A 224 33.91 -11.62 -21.26
N PHE A 225 32.81 -11.87 -21.95
CA PHE A 225 32.72 -12.91 -22.98
C PHE A 225 33.73 -12.65 -24.10
N ASP A 226 33.89 -11.41 -24.52
CA ASP A 226 34.87 -11.02 -25.56
C ASP A 226 36.33 -11.20 -25.10
N ILE A 227 36.61 -10.89 -23.83
CA ILE A 227 37.94 -11.11 -23.23
C ILE A 227 38.27 -12.61 -23.22
N LEU A 228 37.38 -13.44 -22.67
CA LEU A 228 37.59 -14.88 -22.52
C LEU A 228 37.60 -15.61 -23.89
N LYS A 229 36.75 -15.14 -24.82
CA LYS A 229 36.78 -15.64 -26.21
C LYS A 229 38.12 -15.34 -26.90
N ARG A 230 38.67 -14.13 -26.74
CA ARG A 230 40.02 -13.78 -27.30
C ARG A 230 41.14 -14.62 -26.69
N LYS A 231 41.03 -14.98 -25.40
CA LYS A 231 41.96 -15.91 -24.74
C LYS A 231 41.77 -17.37 -25.20
N GLY A 232 40.68 -17.69 -25.92
CA GLY A 232 40.39 -19.04 -26.43
C GLY A 232 39.97 -20.05 -25.39
N ILE A 233 39.55 -19.60 -24.18
CA ILE A 233 39.14 -20.46 -23.06
C ILE A 233 37.63 -20.56 -22.90
N ALA A 234 36.84 -19.76 -23.63
CA ALA A 234 35.38 -19.71 -23.49
C ALA A 234 34.64 -20.50 -24.58
N ASP A 235 33.53 -21.13 -24.17
CA ASP A 235 32.56 -21.75 -25.06
C ASP A 235 31.14 -21.33 -24.65
N PHE A 236 30.17 -21.33 -25.60
CA PHE A 236 28.86 -20.73 -25.43
C PHE A 236 27.74 -21.63 -25.96
N TYR A 237 26.71 -21.85 -25.18
CA TYR A 237 25.54 -22.63 -25.56
C TYR A 237 24.24 -21.86 -25.28
N TRP A 238 23.41 -21.77 -26.32
CA TRP A 238 22.20 -20.96 -26.31
C TRP A 238 20.95 -21.83 -26.38
N ASP A 239 19.93 -21.54 -25.55
CA ASP A 239 18.67 -22.26 -25.53
C ASP A 239 17.57 -21.44 -26.22
N TYR A 240 17.75 -21.12 -27.49
CA TYR A 240 16.75 -20.38 -28.25
C TYR A 240 15.69 -21.29 -28.84
N ASP A 241 14.47 -20.74 -28.98
CA ASP A 241 13.37 -21.38 -29.64
C ASP A 241 13.25 -20.93 -31.11
N PHE A 242 13.28 -21.86 -32.02
CA PHE A 242 13.06 -21.59 -33.45
C PHE A 242 11.64 -21.95 -33.92
N LYS A 243 10.80 -22.59 -33.06
CA LYS A 243 9.41 -22.93 -33.35
C LYS A 243 8.55 -21.68 -33.51
N TYR A 244 8.82 -20.65 -32.69
CA TYR A 244 8.11 -19.38 -32.65
C TYR A 244 8.93 -18.20 -33.20
N ALA A 245 9.99 -18.49 -33.98
CA ALA A 245 10.98 -17.49 -34.38
C ALA A 245 10.81 -16.91 -35.81
N ASN A 246 10.00 -17.56 -36.66
CA ASN A 246 9.95 -17.25 -38.10
C ASN A 246 9.07 -16.04 -38.45
N ILE A 247 9.18 -14.94 -37.72
CA ILE A 247 8.40 -13.74 -37.98
C ILE A 247 9.33 -12.55 -38.11
N SER A 248 9.03 -11.66 -39.06
CA SER A 248 9.82 -10.48 -39.42
C SER A 248 10.21 -9.61 -38.20
N GLU A 249 11.28 -8.83 -38.35
CA GLU A 249 11.88 -8.01 -37.27
C GLU A 249 10.90 -7.05 -36.53
N ASP A 250 9.72 -6.77 -37.11
CA ASP A 250 8.67 -5.88 -36.60
C ASP A 250 7.56 -6.61 -35.83
N THR A 251 7.80 -7.76 -35.24
CA THR A 251 6.75 -8.53 -34.59
C THR A 251 6.54 -8.13 -33.14
N ALA A 252 5.28 -8.30 -32.67
CA ALA A 252 4.92 -8.13 -31.27
C ALA A 252 5.63 -9.12 -30.32
N ASN A 253 6.20 -10.20 -30.84
CA ASN A 253 7.02 -11.16 -30.09
C ASN A 253 8.50 -10.75 -30.11
N LYS A 254 9.00 -10.31 -28.94
CA LYS A 254 10.38 -9.90 -28.73
C LYS A 254 11.31 -11.00 -28.21
N ALA A 255 10.88 -12.28 -28.20
CA ALA A 255 11.68 -13.38 -27.64
C ALA A 255 13.07 -13.52 -28.28
N HIS A 256 13.23 -13.11 -29.52
CA HIS A 256 14.47 -13.20 -30.29
C HIS A 256 15.24 -11.90 -30.41
N TYR A 257 14.90 -10.88 -29.59
CA TYR A 257 15.54 -9.57 -29.63
C TYR A 257 17.07 -9.63 -29.52
N PHE A 258 17.59 -10.53 -28.67
CA PHE A 258 19.02 -10.73 -28.48
C PHE A 258 19.63 -11.85 -29.31
N THR A 259 18.81 -12.70 -29.94
CA THR A 259 19.21 -13.98 -30.56
C THR A 259 20.23 -13.80 -31.67
N LYS A 260 19.95 -12.91 -32.61
CA LYS A 260 20.81 -12.71 -33.81
C LYS A 260 22.21 -12.30 -33.39
N THR A 261 22.32 -11.24 -32.57
CA THR A 261 23.59 -10.71 -32.08
C THR A 261 24.40 -11.74 -31.29
N ASN A 262 23.72 -12.51 -30.41
CA ASN A 262 24.39 -13.53 -29.60
C ASN A 262 24.93 -14.69 -30.46
N LEU A 263 24.12 -15.20 -31.40
CA LEU A 263 24.54 -16.30 -32.29
C LEU A 263 25.62 -15.91 -33.28
N GLU A 264 25.63 -14.66 -33.75
CA GLU A 264 26.67 -14.16 -34.63
C GLU A 264 28.00 -14.01 -33.90
N ASN A 265 27.97 -13.45 -32.67
CA ASN A 265 29.15 -13.12 -31.91
C ASN A 265 29.74 -14.29 -31.10
N TYR A 266 28.89 -15.18 -30.56
CA TYR A 266 29.30 -16.23 -29.62
C TYR A 266 28.81 -17.59 -30.10
N LYS A 267 29.57 -18.23 -30.99
CA LYS A 267 29.23 -19.54 -31.58
C LYS A 267 29.60 -20.67 -30.63
N SER A 268 28.76 -21.70 -30.58
CA SER A 268 29.04 -22.93 -29.85
C SER A 268 30.10 -23.74 -30.54
N LYS A 269 31.02 -24.35 -29.77
CA LYS A 269 32.08 -25.24 -30.26
C LYS A 269 31.49 -26.53 -30.83
N TYR A 270 30.52 -27.08 -30.17
CA TYR A 270 29.81 -28.30 -30.59
C TYR A 270 28.36 -27.97 -30.98
N ASN A 271 27.90 -28.61 -32.06
CA ASN A 271 26.52 -28.44 -32.49
C ASN A 271 25.58 -29.31 -31.63
N LEU A 272 24.52 -28.68 -31.15
CA LEU A 272 23.41 -29.42 -30.53
C LEU A 272 22.62 -30.17 -31.60
N GLU A 273 21.98 -31.29 -31.21
CA GLU A 273 21.11 -32.03 -32.10
C GLU A 273 19.91 -31.18 -32.53
N LYS A 274 19.50 -31.34 -33.81
CA LYS A 274 18.29 -30.67 -34.29
C LYS A 274 17.06 -31.22 -33.54
N GLU A 275 16.38 -30.35 -32.82
CA GLU A 275 15.21 -30.71 -32.08
C GLU A 275 13.97 -30.89 -32.94
N SER A 276 13.23 -31.99 -32.73
CA SER A 276 11.85 -32.11 -33.19
C SER A 276 10.93 -31.73 -32.01
N TYR A 277 10.19 -30.66 -32.13
CA TYR A 277 9.31 -30.21 -31.06
C TYR A 277 8.02 -31.03 -30.98
N PRO A 278 7.53 -31.37 -29.77
CA PRO A 278 6.24 -32.05 -29.63
C PRO A 278 5.09 -31.11 -30.05
N GLU A 279 3.96 -31.71 -30.39
CA GLU A 279 2.72 -30.97 -30.54
C GLU A 279 2.27 -30.54 -29.14
N THR A 280 2.25 -29.23 -28.86
CA THR A 280 1.94 -28.68 -27.55
C THR A 280 0.47 -28.35 -27.45
N THR A 281 -0.24 -28.94 -26.49
CA THR A 281 -1.62 -28.57 -26.16
C THR A 281 -1.64 -27.47 -25.15
N ILE A 282 -2.29 -26.34 -25.44
CA ILE A 282 -2.37 -25.17 -24.59
C ILE A 282 -3.80 -24.94 -24.09
N HIS A 283 -3.96 -24.85 -22.81
CA HIS A 283 -5.21 -24.56 -22.11
C HIS A 283 -5.15 -23.20 -21.43
N THR A 284 -6.20 -22.39 -21.58
CA THR A 284 -6.33 -21.11 -20.87
C THR A 284 -7.53 -21.18 -19.94
N ILE A 285 -7.32 -20.92 -18.65
CA ILE A 285 -8.35 -21.07 -17.63
C ILE A 285 -8.53 -19.75 -16.88
N GLY A 286 -9.69 -19.11 -17.07
CA GLY A 286 -10.10 -17.96 -16.31
C GLY A 286 -10.74 -18.37 -14.98
N CYS A 287 -10.21 -17.89 -13.85
CA CYS A 287 -10.75 -18.09 -12.53
C CYS A 287 -11.19 -16.76 -11.92
N SER A 288 -12.26 -16.76 -11.14
CA SER A 288 -12.82 -15.54 -10.54
C SER A 288 -12.11 -15.07 -9.27
N SER A 289 -11.01 -15.71 -8.85
CA SER A 289 -10.24 -15.33 -7.66
C SER A 289 -8.91 -16.07 -7.57
N ASN A 290 -7.99 -15.56 -6.75
CA ASN A 290 -6.73 -16.24 -6.40
C ASN A 290 -6.98 -17.60 -5.75
N ILE A 291 -7.97 -17.70 -4.85
CA ILE A 291 -8.38 -18.98 -4.24
C ILE A 291 -8.97 -19.92 -5.31
N GLY A 292 -9.71 -19.38 -6.30
CA GLY A 292 -10.21 -20.17 -7.43
C GLY A 292 -9.06 -20.76 -8.24
N GLN A 293 -7.99 -20.00 -8.51
CA GLN A 293 -6.79 -20.50 -9.19
C GLN A 293 -6.16 -21.66 -8.42
N THR A 294 -5.97 -21.51 -7.10
CA THR A 294 -5.33 -22.56 -6.27
C THR A 294 -6.17 -23.84 -6.21
N LYS A 295 -7.49 -23.73 -6.07
CA LYS A 295 -8.40 -24.89 -6.05
C LYS A 295 -8.43 -25.61 -7.39
N TYR A 296 -8.48 -24.87 -8.52
CA TYR A 296 -8.43 -25.48 -9.84
C TYR A 296 -7.08 -26.19 -10.08
N THR A 297 -5.98 -25.55 -9.68
CA THR A 297 -4.63 -26.14 -9.75
C THR A 297 -4.55 -27.45 -8.97
N ASN A 298 -5.14 -27.51 -7.77
CA ASN A 298 -5.23 -28.75 -6.99
C ASN A 298 -5.95 -29.87 -7.75
N GLN A 299 -7.13 -29.59 -8.35
CA GLN A 299 -7.88 -30.55 -9.12
C GLN A 299 -7.07 -31.06 -10.32
N LEU A 300 -6.38 -30.16 -11.02
CA LEU A 300 -5.52 -30.50 -12.15
C LEU A 300 -4.36 -31.37 -11.72
N LEU A 301 -3.64 -31.01 -10.66
CA LEU A 301 -2.53 -31.78 -10.11
C LEU A 301 -2.95 -33.18 -9.65
N ASN A 302 -4.10 -33.30 -8.98
CA ASN A 302 -4.66 -34.58 -8.61
C ASN A 302 -4.96 -35.48 -9.83
N THR A 303 -5.26 -34.90 -10.98
CA THR A 303 -5.48 -35.67 -12.21
C THR A 303 -4.16 -36.07 -12.86
N LEU A 304 -3.19 -35.14 -12.97
CA LEU A 304 -1.90 -35.39 -13.59
C LEU A 304 -1.04 -36.35 -12.78
N LEU A 305 -0.93 -36.15 -11.46
CA LEU A 305 -0.05 -36.93 -10.59
C LEU A 305 -0.59 -38.37 -10.30
N LYS A 306 -1.86 -38.64 -10.57
CA LYS A 306 -2.39 -40.02 -10.51
C LYS A 306 -1.86 -40.92 -11.64
N THR A 307 -1.45 -40.34 -12.75
CA THR A 307 -0.94 -41.08 -13.92
C THR A 307 0.58 -41.30 -13.83
N GLU A 308 1.29 -40.57 -12.95
CA GLU A 308 2.74 -40.73 -12.73
C GLU A 308 2.98 -41.86 -11.72
N THR A 309 3.67 -42.92 -12.17
CA THR A 309 4.07 -44.02 -11.29
C THR A 309 5.25 -43.59 -10.41
N ASP A 310 5.24 -43.91 -9.11
CA ASP A 310 6.24 -43.52 -8.10
C ASP A 310 7.69 -43.96 -8.43
N ASN A 311 7.91 -44.77 -9.47
CA ASN A 311 9.23 -45.27 -9.87
C ASN A 311 9.94 -44.43 -10.93
N ASP A 312 9.32 -43.38 -11.45
CA ASP A 312 9.94 -42.51 -12.47
C ASP A 312 10.57 -41.29 -11.79
N ASN A 313 11.89 -41.34 -11.55
CA ASN A 313 12.69 -40.24 -10.99
C ASN A 313 12.77 -39.03 -11.95
N SER A 314 12.00 -39.01 -13.03
CA SER A 314 11.99 -37.91 -13.97
C SER A 314 11.08 -36.76 -13.50
N ILE A 315 11.61 -35.56 -13.49
CA ILE A 315 10.84 -34.31 -13.27
C ILE A 315 9.99 -34.07 -14.50
N LYS A 316 8.67 -34.25 -14.39
CA LYS A 316 7.75 -34.12 -15.54
C LYS A 316 6.85 -32.88 -15.42
N THR A 317 6.48 -32.45 -14.24
CA THR A 317 5.50 -31.39 -14.00
C THR A 317 6.09 -30.23 -13.24
N ALA A 318 5.92 -29.00 -13.82
CA ALA A 318 6.26 -27.75 -13.17
C ALA A 318 5.00 -26.92 -12.85
N LEU A 319 4.92 -26.42 -11.64
CA LEU A 319 3.95 -25.41 -11.19
C LEU A 319 4.68 -24.08 -11.02
N ILE A 320 4.32 -23.11 -11.84
CA ILE A 320 4.99 -21.82 -11.92
C ILE A 320 4.07 -20.75 -11.33
N LEU A 321 4.55 -20.07 -10.31
CA LEU A 321 3.86 -18.95 -9.69
C LEU A 321 4.39 -17.63 -10.26
N SER A 322 3.58 -16.96 -11.09
CA SER A 322 3.93 -15.63 -11.59
C SER A 322 3.76 -14.56 -10.51
N ASP A 323 2.87 -14.80 -9.54
CA ASP A 323 2.67 -14.00 -8.34
C ASP A 323 3.06 -14.82 -7.11
N GLU A 324 4.12 -14.38 -6.42
CA GLU A 324 4.64 -15.05 -5.21
C GLU A 324 3.65 -15.04 -4.05
N SER A 325 2.66 -14.13 -4.04
CA SER A 325 1.62 -14.08 -3.00
C SER A 325 0.75 -15.33 -2.97
N LEU A 326 0.69 -16.08 -4.08
CA LEU A 326 -0.02 -17.36 -4.15
C LEU A 326 0.73 -18.54 -3.50
N LEU A 327 1.97 -18.37 -3.07
CA LEU A 327 2.77 -19.46 -2.52
C LEU A 327 2.06 -20.16 -1.35
N ILE A 328 1.62 -19.40 -0.35
CA ILE A 328 0.96 -19.99 0.84
C ILE A 328 -0.41 -20.61 0.51
N PRO A 329 -1.35 -19.93 -0.16
CA PRO A 329 -2.58 -20.57 -0.59
C PRO A 329 -2.35 -21.84 -1.42
N MET A 330 -1.31 -21.85 -2.23
CA MET A 330 -0.96 -23.00 -3.06
C MET A 330 -0.42 -24.16 -2.22
N LEU A 331 0.43 -23.92 -1.24
CA LEU A 331 0.94 -24.95 -0.32
C LEU A 331 -0.19 -25.68 0.41
N TYR A 332 -1.21 -24.94 0.87
CA TYR A 332 -2.40 -25.54 1.49
C TYR A 332 -3.31 -26.29 0.48
N ALA A 333 -3.17 -25.97 -0.81
CA ALA A 333 -3.96 -26.62 -1.85
C ALA A 333 -3.26 -27.82 -2.51
N LEU A 334 -1.97 -28.08 -2.22
CA LEU A 334 -1.26 -29.21 -2.83
C LEU A 334 -1.75 -30.56 -2.31
N PRO A 335 -1.67 -31.63 -3.14
CA PRO A 335 -1.93 -32.99 -2.67
C PRO A 335 -0.94 -33.43 -1.59
N ILE A 336 -1.45 -33.88 -0.45
CA ILE A 336 -0.67 -34.21 0.76
C ILE A 336 0.31 -35.38 0.54
N ASP A 337 -0.05 -36.32 -0.35
CA ASP A 337 0.68 -37.60 -0.52
C ASP A 337 1.81 -37.53 -1.57
N LYS A 338 2.11 -36.36 -2.11
CA LYS A 338 3.12 -36.20 -3.18
C LYS A 338 4.31 -35.34 -2.73
N SER A 339 5.52 -35.77 -3.12
CA SER A 339 6.71 -34.95 -2.91
C SER A 339 6.67 -33.70 -3.77
N VAL A 340 6.88 -32.54 -3.15
CA VAL A 340 6.92 -31.25 -3.81
C VAL A 340 8.25 -30.58 -3.47
N ASN A 341 8.93 -30.12 -4.49
CA ASN A 341 10.11 -29.28 -4.33
C ASN A 341 9.74 -27.82 -4.54
N ILE A 342 9.96 -26.99 -3.52
CA ILE A 342 9.68 -25.57 -3.54
C ILE A 342 11.01 -24.84 -3.63
N THR A 343 11.20 -24.11 -4.72
CA THR A 343 12.46 -23.40 -4.96
C THR A 343 12.37 -21.91 -4.64
N MET A 344 11.16 -21.39 -4.59
CA MET A 344 10.91 -20.01 -4.19
C MET A 344 11.16 -19.88 -2.69
N GLY A 345 11.97 -18.92 -2.29
CA GLY A 345 12.05 -18.55 -0.88
C GLY A 345 10.70 -17.98 -0.41
N TYR A 346 10.35 -18.24 0.83
CA TYR A 346 9.16 -17.64 1.42
C TYR A 346 9.46 -16.22 1.91
N PRO A 347 8.91 -15.17 1.30
CA PRO A 347 9.20 -13.80 1.71
C PRO A 347 8.70 -13.52 3.14
N ILE A 348 9.59 -13.08 4.02
CA ILE A 348 9.24 -12.79 5.43
C ILE A 348 8.11 -11.75 5.54
N LYS A 349 7.96 -10.87 4.55
CA LYS A 349 6.91 -9.85 4.48
C LYS A 349 5.47 -10.37 4.58
N TYR A 350 5.25 -11.67 4.32
CA TYR A 350 3.93 -12.32 4.43
C TYR A 350 3.75 -13.08 5.75
N THR A 351 4.70 -12.97 6.68
CA THR A 351 4.68 -13.70 7.96
C THR A 351 4.11 -12.84 9.09
N SER A 352 3.64 -13.51 10.14
CA SER A 352 3.27 -12.89 11.42
C SER A 352 4.42 -12.11 12.04
N THR A 353 5.64 -12.60 11.94
CA THR A 353 6.84 -11.94 12.47
C THR A 353 7.05 -10.58 11.86
N TYR A 354 6.92 -10.47 10.53
CA TYR A 354 7.00 -9.17 9.86
C TYR A 354 5.89 -8.23 10.32
N ASN A 355 4.65 -8.73 10.37
CA ASN A 355 3.51 -7.94 10.85
C ASN A 355 3.73 -7.43 12.29
N PHE A 356 4.24 -8.28 13.18
CA PHE A 356 4.58 -7.89 14.54
C PHE A 356 5.62 -6.77 14.59
N ILE A 357 6.69 -6.88 13.81
CA ILE A 357 7.76 -5.88 13.76
C ILE A 357 7.23 -4.56 13.20
N ASP A 358 6.40 -4.62 12.14
CA ASP A 358 5.76 -3.44 11.56
C ASP A 358 4.86 -2.72 12.56
N LEU A 359 4.05 -3.48 13.33
CA LEU A 359 3.21 -2.94 14.41
C LEU A 359 4.04 -2.34 15.54
N PHE A 360 5.12 -3.00 15.97
CA PHE A 360 6.02 -2.50 17.02
C PHE A 360 6.67 -1.18 16.61
N LEU A 361 7.23 -1.12 15.41
CA LEU A 361 7.87 0.09 14.89
C LEU A 361 6.85 1.22 14.67
N SER A 362 5.64 0.89 14.18
CA SER A 362 4.54 1.86 14.02
C SER A 362 4.04 2.40 15.36
N LEU A 363 3.99 1.56 16.40
CA LEU A 363 3.63 1.95 17.76
C LEU A 363 4.57 3.05 18.30
N HIS A 364 5.88 2.84 18.19
CA HIS A 364 6.90 3.77 18.66
C HIS A 364 7.06 5.01 17.76
N LYS A 365 6.92 4.87 16.46
CA LYS A 365 6.91 5.99 15.50
C LYS A 365 5.80 7.00 15.80
N ASN A 366 4.63 6.50 16.22
CA ASN A 366 3.45 7.30 16.50
C ASN A 366 3.31 7.67 17.99
N TYR A 367 4.29 7.34 18.83
CA TYR A 367 4.29 7.68 20.25
C TYR A 367 4.39 9.19 20.47
N LYS A 368 3.56 9.72 21.35
CA LYS A 368 3.57 11.14 21.77
C LYS A 368 3.92 11.23 23.26
N ALA A 369 5.04 11.85 23.59
CA ALA A 369 5.54 11.94 24.97
C ALA A 369 4.51 12.49 25.99
N GLU A 370 3.66 13.42 25.55
CA GLU A 370 2.66 14.09 26.38
C GLU A 370 1.36 13.29 26.55
N LYS A 371 1.08 12.32 25.66
CA LYS A 371 -0.20 11.59 25.61
C LYS A 371 -0.06 10.09 25.79
N GLY A 372 1.07 9.52 25.36
CA GLY A 372 1.29 8.08 25.30
C GLY A 372 1.12 7.48 23.90
N PHE A 373 0.76 6.20 23.85
CA PHE A 373 0.53 5.44 22.64
C PHE A 373 -0.88 5.62 22.10
N SER A 374 -1.05 5.65 20.77
CA SER A 374 -2.39 5.70 20.17
C SER A 374 -3.16 4.41 20.45
N ASN A 375 -4.46 4.52 20.64
CA ASN A 375 -5.29 3.36 20.94
C ASN A 375 -5.34 2.37 19.78
N THR A 376 -5.32 2.86 18.52
CA THR A 376 -5.32 2.03 17.32
C THR A 376 -4.08 1.14 17.27
N ASN A 377 -2.87 1.73 17.32
CA ASN A 377 -1.63 0.94 17.30
C ASN A 377 -1.52 0.00 18.52
N THR A 378 -2.00 0.44 19.69
CA THR A 378 -2.02 -0.40 20.91
C THR A 378 -2.94 -1.60 20.73
N LYS A 379 -4.15 -1.42 20.18
CA LYS A 379 -5.06 -2.54 19.90
C LYS A 379 -4.51 -3.50 18.88
N GLU A 380 -3.94 -2.98 17.79
CA GLU A 380 -3.38 -3.80 16.73
C GLU A 380 -2.28 -4.71 17.27
N ILE A 381 -1.31 -4.17 18.01
CA ILE A 381 -0.22 -4.97 18.55
C ILE A 381 -0.71 -5.95 19.64
N LEU A 382 -1.63 -5.57 20.52
CA LEU A 382 -2.22 -6.43 21.53
C LEU A 382 -3.07 -7.56 20.95
N SER A 383 -3.63 -7.36 19.75
CA SER A 383 -4.40 -8.37 19.02
C SER A 383 -3.50 -9.34 18.25
N HIS A 384 -2.17 -9.09 18.20
CA HIS A 384 -1.25 -9.94 17.50
C HIS A 384 -1.10 -11.30 18.19
N GLN A 385 -1.01 -12.39 17.38
CA GLN A 385 -0.98 -13.77 17.90
C GLN A 385 0.10 -14.02 18.97
N TYR A 386 1.27 -13.41 18.88
CA TYR A 386 2.34 -13.57 19.87
C TYR A 386 1.95 -13.02 21.25
N LEU A 387 1.30 -11.85 21.30
CA LEU A 387 0.85 -11.28 22.56
C LEU A 387 -0.39 -12.00 23.10
N VAL A 388 -1.33 -12.35 22.24
CA VAL A 388 -2.52 -13.12 22.63
C VAL A 388 -2.12 -14.46 23.26
N SER A 389 -1.07 -15.13 22.75
CA SER A 389 -0.60 -16.39 23.32
C SER A 389 0.19 -16.20 24.63
N LEU A 390 1.02 -15.17 24.74
CA LEU A 390 1.95 -14.97 25.86
C LEU A 390 1.40 -14.05 26.99
N CYS A 391 0.46 -13.14 26.70
CA CYS A 391 -0.01 -12.10 27.63
C CYS A 391 -1.54 -12.00 27.74
N LYS A 392 -2.29 -13.07 27.49
CA LYS A 392 -3.76 -13.09 27.42
C LYS A 392 -4.46 -12.46 28.64
N ASP A 393 -3.97 -12.76 29.84
CA ASP A 393 -4.58 -12.27 31.10
C ASP A 393 -4.37 -10.77 31.30
N ASP A 394 -3.24 -10.22 30.89
CA ASP A 394 -2.94 -8.81 30.97
C ASP A 394 -3.74 -8.00 29.94
N ILE A 395 -3.90 -8.54 28.75
CA ILE A 395 -4.70 -7.91 27.68
C ILE A 395 -6.17 -7.77 28.13
N SER A 396 -6.75 -8.83 28.72
CA SER A 396 -8.13 -8.82 29.16
C SER A 396 -8.43 -7.76 30.23
N LYS A 397 -7.45 -7.40 31.06
CA LYS A 397 -7.58 -6.34 32.09
C LYS A 397 -7.58 -4.94 31.47
N LEU A 398 -6.91 -4.79 30.34
CA LEU A 398 -6.70 -3.48 29.67
C LEU A 398 -7.82 -3.12 28.68
N ASP A 399 -8.58 -4.09 28.16
CA ASP A 399 -9.55 -3.90 27.08
C ASP A 399 -10.52 -2.73 27.30
N ARG A 400 -11.14 -2.61 28.47
CA ARG A 400 -12.09 -1.53 28.77
C ARG A 400 -11.41 -0.17 28.80
N PHE A 401 -10.20 -0.09 29.32
CA PHE A 401 -9.46 1.15 29.42
C PHE A 401 -9.03 1.64 28.03
N ILE A 402 -8.52 0.73 27.20
CA ILE A 402 -8.10 1.01 25.83
C ILE A 402 -9.28 1.46 24.97
N PHE A 403 -10.44 0.82 25.16
CA PHE A 403 -11.65 1.17 24.39
C PHE A 403 -12.13 2.61 24.63
N ASN A 404 -11.94 3.14 25.83
CA ASN A 404 -12.51 4.44 26.24
C ASN A 404 -11.54 5.62 26.05
N ASN A 405 -10.31 5.39 25.64
CA ASN A 405 -9.29 6.44 25.50
C ASN A 405 -8.65 6.43 24.12
N SER A 406 -8.51 7.60 23.51
CA SER A 406 -7.83 7.74 22.20
C SER A 406 -6.32 7.57 22.29
N TYR A 407 -5.74 7.99 23.41
CA TYR A 407 -4.32 7.78 23.75
C TYR A 407 -4.20 7.10 25.10
N ILE A 408 -3.19 6.25 25.24
CA ILE A 408 -2.99 5.43 26.42
C ILE A 408 -1.60 5.76 27.02
N PRO A 409 -1.52 6.30 28.24
CA PRO A 409 -0.26 6.54 28.90
C PRO A 409 0.54 5.24 29.04
N ALA A 410 1.85 5.30 28.79
CA ALA A 410 2.73 4.13 28.83
C ALA A 410 2.62 3.38 30.18
N GLU A 411 2.57 4.12 31.29
CA GLU A 411 2.45 3.59 32.65
C GLU A 411 1.25 2.66 32.86
N LYS A 412 0.17 2.83 32.09
CA LYS A 412 -1.04 2.00 32.18
C LYS A 412 -0.90 0.69 31.41
N LEU A 413 0.05 0.63 30.48
CA LEU A 413 0.34 -0.56 29.66
C LEU A 413 1.47 -1.42 30.27
N LEU A 414 2.25 -0.86 31.18
CA LEU A 414 3.28 -1.59 31.92
C LEU A 414 2.61 -2.51 32.93
N SER A 415 2.49 -3.79 32.57
CA SER A 415 2.01 -4.87 33.43
C SER A 415 3.16 -5.57 34.16
N GLU A 416 2.89 -6.65 34.91
CA GLU A 416 3.91 -7.50 35.50
C GLU A 416 4.66 -8.31 34.44
N SER A 417 4.06 -8.54 33.27
CA SER A 417 4.67 -9.24 32.16
C SER A 417 5.91 -8.50 31.64
N GLU A 418 7.02 -9.23 31.51
CA GLU A 418 8.28 -8.69 30.98
C GLU A 418 8.13 -8.27 29.52
N LEU A 419 7.41 -9.06 28.71
CA LEU A 419 7.14 -8.74 27.31
C LEU A 419 6.37 -7.42 27.17
N MET A 420 5.33 -7.18 27.98
CA MET A 420 4.57 -5.93 27.97
C MET A 420 5.46 -4.75 28.35
N LYS A 421 6.33 -4.89 29.34
CA LYS A 421 7.32 -3.87 29.71
C LYS A 421 8.26 -3.56 28.55
N LEU A 422 8.81 -4.58 27.90
CA LEU A 422 9.70 -4.42 26.75
C LEU A 422 9.01 -3.70 25.59
N ILE A 423 7.73 -4.00 25.31
CA ILE A 423 7.00 -3.40 24.18
C ILE A 423 6.59 -1.95 24.49
N PHE A 424 6.05 -1.66 25.69
CA PHE A 424 5.43 -0.37 25.99
C PHE A 424 6.31 0.59 26.80
N THR A 425 7.59 0.27 27.00
CA THR A 425 8.53 1.25 27.56
C THR A 425 8.94 2.22 26.45
N PRO A 426 8.62 3.52 26.58
CA PRO A 426 9.07 4.51 25.63
C PRO A 426 10.59 4.60 25.60
N CYS A 427 11.19 4.55 24.43
CA CYS A 427 12.63 4.68 24.28
C CYS A 427 12.99 5.74 23.24
N HIS A 428 14.20 6.27 23.38
CA HIS A 428 14.77 7.13 22.34
C HIS A 428 15.03 6.31 21.07
N TYR A 429 14.85 6.90 19.91
CA TYR A 429 15.00 6.21 18.62
C TYR A 429 16.34 5.48 18.47
N ASN A 430 17.42 5.98 19.02
CA ASN A 430 18.73 5.30 18.98
C ASN A 430 18.73 3.89 19.63
N ASN A 431 17.82 3.65 20.57
CA ASN A 431 17.71 2.39 21.30
C ASN A 431 16.55 1.52 20.80
N LEU A 432 15.76 2.02 19.84
CA LEU A 432 14.54 1.34 19.38
C LEU A 432 14.81 -0.05 18.77
N LEU A 433 15.86 -0.17 17.97
CA LEU A 433 16.24 -1.48 17.40
C LEU A 433 16.81 -2.44 18.45
N SER A 434 17.55 -1.93 19.44
CA SER A 434 18.04 -2.75 20.54
C SER A 434 16.89 -3.26 21.43
N GLN A 435 15.86 -2.43 21.63
CA GLN A 435 14.65 -2.84 22.32
C GLN A 435 13.87 -3.89 21.50
N LEU A 436 13.73 -3.67 20.19
CA LEU A 436 13.11 -4.66 19.29
C LEU A 436 13.84 -6.00 19.32
N LEU A 437 15.18 -5.99 19.38
CA LEU A 437 15.97 -7.21 19.48
C LEU A 437 15.65 -8.01 20.74
N LEU A 438 15.57 -7.35 21.91
CA LEU A 438 15.16 -7.96 23.18
C LEU A 438 13.73 -8.52 23.12
N VAL A 439 12.83 -7.81 22.47
CA VAL A 439 11.44 -8.27 22.27
C VAL A 439 11.40 -9.54 21.41
N ILE A 440 12.14 -9.60 20.31
CA ILE A 440 12.23 -10.78 19.42
C ILE A 440 12.83 -11.96 20.17
N GLU A 441 13.89 -11.73 20.95
CA GLU A 441 14.55 -12.75 21.78
C GLU A 441 13.58 -13.33 22.81
N HIS A 442 12.88 -12.46 23.56
CA HIS A 442 11.89 -12.89 24.55
C HIS A 442 10.74 -13.69 23.93
N ILE A 443 10.23 -13.29 22.76
CA ILE A 443 9.20 -14.03 22.02
C ILE A 443 9.75 -15.40 21.60
N GLY A 444 10.95 -15.44 21.00
CA GLY A 444 11.58 -16.68 20.51
C GLY A 444 11.88 -17.70 21.62
N GLU A 445 12.18 -17.24 22.85
CA GLU A 445 12.38 -18.13 24.00
C GLU A 445 11.08 -18.75 24.54
N ASN A 446 9.96 -18.03 24.44
CA ASN A 446 8.70 -18.37 25.06
C ASN A 446 7.62 -18.89 24.09
N ILE A 447 7.82 -18.79 22.77
CA ILE A 447 6.91 -19.37 21.77
C ILE A 447 7.05 -20.89 21.70
N ASP A 448 5.96 -21.56 21.29
CA ASP A 448 5.97 -23.02 21.11
C ASP A 448 6.98 -23.42 20.02
N LYS A 449 7.95 -24.23 20.40
CA LYS A 449 9.03 -24.72 19.53
C LYS A 449 8.56 -25.67 18.41
N THR A 450 7.31 -26.14 18.48
CA THR A 450 6.70 -26.93 17.39
C THR A 450 6.30 -26.04 16.18
N LEU A 451 6.24 -24.73 16.35
CA LEU A 451 5.97 -23.76 15.29
C LEU A 451 7.28 -23.44 14.52
N GLU A 452 7.80 -24.41 13.76
CA GLU A 452 9.09 -24.33 13.06
C GLU A 452 9.21 -23.08 12.18
N LEU A 453 8.15 -22.74 11.43
CA LEU A 453 8.15 -21.57 10.55
C LEU A 453 8.28 -20.25 11.33
N ASP A 454 7.50 -20.07 12.41
CA ASP A 454 7.58 -18.86 13.23
C ASP A 454 8.95 -18.71 13.89
N ASN A 455 9.53 -19.82 14.38
CA ASN A 455 10.88 -19.83 14.99
C ASN A 455 11.95 -19.41 13.96
N GLU A 456 11.90 -19.94 12.74
CA GLU A 456 12.82 -19.54 11.67
C GLU A 456 12.64 -18.08 11.27
N CYS A 457 11.37 -17.60 11.17
CA CYS A 457 11.08 -16.20 10.90
C CYS A 457 11.65 -15.26 11.97
N LEU A 458 11.49 -15.61 13.25
CA LEU A 458 12.04 -14.82 14.37
C LEU A 458 13.58 -14.82 14.33
N SER A 459 14.21 -15.96 14.02
CA SER A 459 15.66 -16.06 13.88
C SER A 459 16.19 -15.16 12.75
N GLN A 460 15.57 -15.21 11.58
CA GLN A 460 15.96 -14.37 10.44
C GLN A 460 15.68 -12.88 10.68
N ALA A 461 14.61 -12.56 11.39
CA ALA A 461 14.33 -11.19 11.83
C ALA A 461 15.39 -10.69 12.83
N TYR A 462 15.76 -11.52 13.83
CA TYR A 462 16.82 -11.22 14.81
C TYR A 462 18.14 -10.90 14.10
N ILE A 463 18.56 -11.78 13.16
CA ILE A 463 19.77 -11.57 12.36
C ILE A 463 19.70 -10.24 11.60
N SER A 464 18.57 -9.95 10.96
CA SER A 464 18.38 -8.73 10.16
C SER A 464 18.41 -7.47 11.01
N VAL A 465 17.77 -7.48 12.19
CA VAL A 465 17.79 -6.35 13.15
C VAL A 465 19.21 -6.14 13.67
N ASN A 466 19.92 -7.22 14.07
CA ASN A 466 21.29 -7.13 14.59
C ASN A 466 22.27 -6.60 13.53
N LYS A 467 22.16 -7.08 12.29
CA LYS A 467 22.95 -6.54 11.16
C LYS A 467 22.69 -5.06 10.96
N THR A 468 21.42 -4.63 11.03
CA THR A 468 21.05 -3.22 10.88
C THR A 468 21.63 -2.38 12.03
N ILE A 469 21.60 -2.86 13.27
CA ILE A 469 22.24 -2.17 14.41
C ILE A 469 23.74 -2.01 14.15
N THR A 470 24.43 -3.09 13.76
CA THR A 470 25.87 -3.05 13.47
C THR A 470 26.21 -2.07 12.35
N LEU A 471 25.37 -2.04 11.31
CA LEU A 471 25.52 -1.10 10.20
C LEU A 471 25.36 0.36 10.68
N LEU A 472 24.31 0.66 11.44
CA LEU A 472 24.05 2.03 11.94
C LEU A 472 25.17 2.51 12.87
N GLN A 473 25.79 1.62 13.63
CA GLN A 473 26.93 1.96 14.50
C GLN A 473 28.20 2.39 13.73
N ARG A 474 28.31 2.00 12.45
CA ARG A 474 29.42 2.45 11.56
C ARG A 474 29.24 3.91 11.13
N TYR A 475 28.02 4.47 11.23
CA TYR A 475 27.68 5.82 10.76
C TYR A 475 27.07 6.69 11.87
N PRO A 476 27.81 6.97 12.97
CA PRO A 476 27.28 7.65 14.15
C PRO A 476 26.88 9.11 13.89
N ASP A 477 27.45 9.73 12.86
CA ASP A 477 27.20 11.14 12.51
C ASP A 477 25.90 11.37 11.74
N VAL A 478 25.21 10.30 11.32
CA VAL A 478 23.93 10.40 10.61
C VAL A 478 22.79 10.46 11.62
N SER A 479 22.12 11.61 11.69
CA SER A 479 20.91 11.74 12.50
C SER A 479 19.76 10.94 11.88
N ILE A 480 19.27 9.95 12.61
CA ILE A 480 18.20 9.04 12.16
C ILE A 480 17.04 9.18 13.15
N ASP A 481 15.83 9.42 12.65
CA ASP A 481 14.59 9.46 13.45
C ASP A 481 13.84 8.12 13.45
N ALA A 482 12.79 8.01 14.24
CA ALA A 482 11.97 6.79 14.31
C ALA A 482 11.32 6.42 12.98
N TYR A 483 10.97 7.40 12.15
CA TYR A 483 10.40 7.17 10.82
C TYR A 483 11.44 6.58 9.86
N THR A 484 12.68 7.07 9.91
CA THR A 484 13.78 6.52 9.11
C THR A 484 14.12 5.09 9.51
N ILE A 485 14.15 4.79 10.82
CA ILE A 485 14.33 3.42 11.33
C ILE A 485 13.22 2.50 10.82
N TYR A 486 11.97 2.96 10.88
CA TYR A 486 10.84 2.22 10.33
C TYR A 486 11.04 1.90 8.84
N ARG A 487 11.43 2.88 8.02
CA ARG A 487 11.68 2.68 6.58
C ARG A 487 12.83 1.71 6.31
N ILE A 488 13.95 1.88 7.02
CA ILE A 488 15.11 1.00 6.87
C ILE A 488 14.71 -0.44 7.20
N MET A 489 14.14 -0.68 8.37
CA MET A 489 13.78 -2.03 8.82
C MET A 489 12.76 -2.70 7.91
N THR A 490 11.71 -1.98 7.51
CA THR A 490 10.71 -2.53 6.58
C THR A 490 11.32 -2.83 5.20
N SER A 491 12.27 -2.04 4.73
CA SER A 491 12.98 -2.30 3.47
C SER A 491 13.89 -3.52 3.58
N VAL A 492 14.68 -3.65 4.65
CA VAL A 492 15.55 -4.81 4.91
C VAL A 492 14.74 -6.09 4.98
N LEU A 493 13.70 -6.10 5.82
CA LEU A 493 12.89 -7.31 6.04
C LEU A 493 12.14 -7.74 4.77
N LYS A 494 11.69 -6.82 3.93
CA LYS A 494 11.05 -7.15 2.65
C LYS A 494 11.95 -7.92 1.68
N MET A 495 13.26 -7.80 1.82
CA MET A 495 14.21 -8.51 0.97
C MET A 495 14.58 -9.91 1.53
N VAL A 496 14.22 -10.19 2.78
CA VAL A 496 14.51 -11.47 3.42
C VAL A 496 13.56 -12.55 2.91
N ASN A 497 14.13 -13.62 2.37
CA ASN A 497 13.41 -14.80 1.94
C ASN A 497 13.88 -16.01 2.77
N LEU A 498 12.95 -16.74 3.33
CA LEU A 498 13.20 -18.00 4.05
C LEU A 498 13.38 -19.11 3.01
N SER A 499 14.47 -19.85 3.09
CA SER A 499 14.69 -21.00 2.22
C SER A 499 14.00 -22.23 2.79
N PHE A 500 13.26 -22.96 1.98
CA PHE A 500 12.78 -24.30 2.36
C PHE A 500 13.96 -25.27 2.44
N ILE A 501 13.93 -26.15 3.43
CA ILE A 501 14.98 -27.14 3.66
C ILE A 501 14.85 -28.27 2.63
N GLY A 502 15.94 -28.56 1.92
CA GLY A 502 16.02 -29.60 0.91
C GLY A 502 15.75 -29.09 -0.49
N GLU A 503 16.38 -29.72 -1.46
CA GLU A 503 16.21 -29.44 -2.89
C GLU A 503 16.12 -30.78 -3.65
N PRO A 504 15.05 -31.56 -3.45
CA PRO A 504 14.90 -32.79 -4.18
C PRO A 504 14.73 -32.51 -5.68
N LEU A 505 15.59 -33.09 -6.48
CA LEU A 505 15.47 -33.09 -7.95
C LEU A 505 14.48 -34.16 -8.40
N SER A 506 13.35 -34.31 -7.69
CA SER A 506 12.32 -35.30 -7.96
C SER A 506 10.94 -34.76 -7.58
N GLY A 507 9.90 -35.29 -8.16
CA GLY A 507 8.49 -34.89 -7.90
C GLY A 507 8.08 -33.58 -8.56
N LEU A 508 6.97 -33.01 -8.07
CA LEU A 508 6.44 -31.73 -8.54
C LEU A 508 7.40 -30.59 -8.24
N GLN A 509 7.71 -29.80 -9.24
CA GLN A 509 8.59 -28.63 -9.09
C GLN A 509 7.74 -27.34 -9.02
N MET A 510 7.69 -26.69 -7.86
CA MET A 510 7.04 -25.37 -7.68
C MET A 510 8.10 -24.29 -7.65
N MET A 511 8.00 -23.32 -8.58
CA MET A 511 9.05 -22.32 -8.81
C MET A 511 8.53 -21.02 -9.39
N GLY A 512 9.35 -19.96 -9.32
CA GLY A 512 9.14 -18.71 -10.05
C GLY A 512 9.55 -18.85 -11.52
N MET A 513 9.06 -17.94 -12.38
CA MET A 513 9.33 -17.98 -13.82
C MET A 513 10.84 -17.89 -14.14
N LEU A 514 11.59 -17.05 -13.43
CA LEU A 514 13.02 -16.89 -13.70
C LEU A 514 13.86 -18.11 -13.32
N GLU A 515 13.36 -18.98 -12.44
CA GLU A 515 14.03 -20.20 -12.03
C GLU A 515 13.86 -21.33 -13.04
N THR A 516 12.94 -21.20 -14.00
CA THR A 516 12.71 -22.17 -15.07
C THR A 516 13.78 -22.15 -16.16
N ARG A 517 14.71 -21.18 -16.10
CA ARG A 517 15.77 -21.04 -17.14
C ARG A 517 16.56 -22.31 -17.30
N CYS A 518 16.77 -22.72 -18.54
CA CYS A 518 17.45 -23.96 -18.97
C CYS A 518 16.75 -25.28 -18.53
N LEU A 519 15.58 -25.24 -17.87
CA LEU A 519 14.87 -26.43 -17.42
C LEU A 519 13.74 -26.77 -18.40
N ASP A 520 13.48 -28.06 -18.58
CA ASP A 520 12.48 -28.59 -19.51
C ASP A 520 11.48 -29.49 -18.76
N PHE A 521 10.19 -29.34 -19.06
CA PHE A 521 9.08 -30.07 -18.42
C PHE A 521 8.06 -30.52 -19.46
N ASP A 522 7.45 -31.69 -19.22
CA ASP A 522 6.39 -32.21 -20.08
C ASP A 522 5.05 -31.49 -19.81
N ASN A 523 4.75 -31.22 -18.54
CA ASN A 523 3.53 -30.56 -18.09
C ASN A 523 3.90 -29.25 -17.38
N ILE A 524 3.28 -28.14 -17.80
CA ILE A 524 3.55 -26.81 -17.25
C ILE A 524 2.23 -26.18 -16.83
N ILE A 525 2.15 -25.75 -15.57
CA ILE A 525 1.03 -24.99 -15.01
C ILE A 525 1.55 -23.62 -14.59
N ILE A 526 1.01 -22.54 -15.16
CA ILE A 526 1.38 -21.17 -14.82
C ILE A 526 0.16 -20.49 -14.20
N THR A 527 0.28 -19.99 -12.98
CA THR A 527 -0.78 -19.23 -12.31
C THR A 527 -0.56 -17.73 -12.39
N SER A 528 -1.59 -16.94 -12.16
CA SER A 528 -1.59 -15.47 -12.27
C SER A 528 -1.05 -14.99 -13.63
N PHE A 529 -1.48 -15.67 -14.72
CA PHE A 529 -1.05 -15.36 -16.08
C PHE A 529 -1.83 -14.16 -16.65
N ASN A 530 -1.84 -13.07 -15.89
CA ASN A 530 -2.54 -11.83 -16.20
C ASN A 530 -1.60 -10.78 -16.81
N GLU A 531 -2.16 -9.93 -17.66
CA GLU A 531 -1.46 -8.74 -18.16
C GLU A 531 -1.06 -7.84 -16.98
N GLY A 532 0.19 -7.36 -16.97
CA GLY A 532 0.77 -6.57 -15.89
C GLY A 532 1.40 -7.38 -14.75
N ILE A 533 1.01 -8.67 -14.59
CA ILE A 533 1.70 -9.63 -13.69
C ILE A 533 2.72 -10.42 -14.50
N PHE A 534 2.31 -10.95 -15.63
CA PHE A 534 3.19 -11.63 -16.58
C PHE A 534 2.79 -11.30 -18.05
N PRO A 535 3.55 -10.48 -18.77
CA PRO A 535 4.81 -9.83 -18.36
C PRO A 535 4.58 -8.68 -17.38
N LYS A 536 5.54 -8.50 -16.49
CA LYS A 536 5.61 -7.32 -15.63
C LYS A 536 6.32 -6.20 -16.40
N SER A 537 5.69 -5.03 -16.50
CA SER A 537 6.17 -3.90 -17.32
C SER A 537 6.84 -2.79 -16.52
N ASP A 538 7.14 -3.01 -15.23
CA ASP A 538 7.71 -1.99 -14.37
C ASP A 538 9.24 -2.07 -14.29
N ILE A 539 9.93 -1.07 -14.86
CA ILE A 539 11.41 -0.92 -14.74
C ILE A 539 11.79 -0.27 -13.39
N GLY A 540 10.80 0.20 -12.63
CA GLY A 540 11.00 1.03 -11.44
C GLY A 540 11.47 2.45 -11.79
N ASN A 541 11.54 3.31 -10.78
CA ASN A 541 11.91 4.71 -10.96
C ASN A 541 13.38 4.86 -11.39
N SER A 542 13.63 5.85 -12.24
CA SER A 542 14.97 6.24 -12.70
C SER A 542 14.99 7.75 -12.94
N LEU A 543 16.12 8.40 -12.65
CA LEU A 543 16.37 9.79 -13.04
C LEU A 543 16.76 9.91 -14.51
N ILE A 544 17.27 8.83 -15.11
CA ILE A 544 17.64 8.78 -16.53
C ILE A 544 16.38 8.42 -17.33
N PRO A 545 15.78 9.35 -18.10
CA PRO A 545 14.54 9.09 -18.81
C PRO A 545 14.71 8.08 -19.95
N TYR A 546 13.63 7.43 -20.36
CA TYR A 546 13.59 6.44 -21.43
C TYR A 546 14.26 6.91 -22.72
N SER A 547 14.06 8.19 -23.09
CA SER A 547 14.64 8.80 -24.30
C SER A 547 16.18 8.79 -24.28
N ILE A 548 16.80 8.90 -23.11
CA ILE A 548 18.25 8.79 -22.94
C ILE A 548 18.68 7.33 -22.80
N ARG A 549 17.93 6.51 -22.06
CA ARG A 549 18.27 5.11 -21.86
C ARG A 549 18.43 4.32 -23.17
N LYS A 550 17.52 4.54 -24.14
CA LYS A 550 17.49 3.80 -25.40
C LYS A 550 18.76 3.97 -26.25
N PRO A 551 19.22 5.19 -26.60
CA PRO A 551 20.43 5.38 -27.40
C PRO A 551 21.73 4.92 -26.73
N TYR A 552 21.74 4.84 -25.39
CA TYR A 552 22.87 4.34 -24.62
C TYR A 552 22.79 2.85 -24.29
N ASN A 553 21.83 2.12 -24.87
CA ASN A 553 21.58 0.71 -24.62
C ASN A 553 21.37 0.34 -23.14
N LEU A 554 20.94 1.29 -22.31
CA LEU A 554 20.54 1.02 -20.93
C LEU A 554 19.23 0.24 -20.88
N PRO A 555 18.91 -0.48 -19.79
CA PRO A 555 17.68 -1.25 -19.68
C PRO A 555 16.44 -0.41 -19.94
N THR A 556 15.58 -0.89 -20.82
CA THR A 556 14.27 -0.27 -21.16
C THR A 556 13.14 -1.29 -21.00
N THR A 557 11.88 -0.83 -21.08
CA THR A 557 10.70 -1.71 -21.11
C THR A 557 10.81 -2.73 -22.24
N ASP A 558 11.36 -2.37 -23.38
CA ASP A 558 11.58 -3.29 -24.51
C ASP A 558 12.50 -4.46 -24.14
N HIS A 559 13.57 -4.18 -23.37
CA HIS A 559 14.47 -5.24 -22.88
C HIS A 559 13.76 -6.18 -21.90
N GLN A 560 12.92 -5.64 -21.01
CA GLN A 560 12.12 -6.47 -20.08
C GLN A 560 11.11 -7.33 -20.83
N ASP A 561 10.36 -6.75 -21.77
CA ASP A 561 9.44 -7.49 -22.61
C ASP A 561 10.15 -8.63 -23.36
N ALA A 562 11.37 -8.38 -23.87
CA ALA A 562 12.17 -9.38 -24.54
C ALA A 562 12.60 -10.52 -23.60
N ILE A 563 12.97 -10.22 -22.37
CA ILE A 563 13.33 -11.22 -21.36
C ILE A 563 12.12 -12.08 -20.97
N PHE A 564 10.95 -11.45 -20.72
CA PHE A 564 9.73 -12.20 -20.40
C PHE A 564 9.25 -13.06 -21.57
N SER A 565 9.29 -12.53 -22.80
CA SER A 565 8.95 -13.26 -24.02
C SER A 565 9.86 -14.47 -24.20
N TYR A 566 11.18 -14.28 -24.07
CA TYR A 566 12.14 -15.37 -24.18
C TYR A 566 11.88 -16.48 -23.17
N ASN A 567 11.72 -16.12 -21.87
CA ASN A 567 11.49 -17.11 -20.83
C ASN A 567 10.20 -17.92 -21.07
N PHE A 568 9.12 -17.25 -21.50
CA PHE A 568 7.85 -17.91 -21.80
C PHE A 568 7.95 -18.86 -23.01
N TYR A 569 8.39 -18.37 -24.18
CA TYR A 569 8.43 -19.19 -25.40
C TYR A 569 9.46 -20.32 -25.31
N ARG A 570 10.59 -20.06 -24.68
CA ARG A 570 11.59 -21.07 -24.39
C ARG A 570 11.02 -22.19 -23.50
N LEU A 571 10.26 -21.84 -22.47
CA LEU A 571 9.68 -22.81 -21.54
C LEU A 571 8.68 -23.73 -22.21
N ILE A 572 7.76 -23.18 -23.00
CA ILE A 572 6.65 -23.95 -23.61
C ILE A 572 7.08 -24.77 -24.84
N LYS A 573 8.21 -24.48 -25.46
CA LYS A 573 8.60 -25.11 -26.74
C LYS A 573 8.73 -26.63 -26.67
N ARG A 574 9.15 -27.18 -25.53
CA ARG A 574 9.36 -28.62 -25.29
C ARG A 574 8.26 -29.27 -24.46
N ALA A 575 7.27 -28.50 -23.99
CA ALA A 575 6.17 -29.02 -23.21
C ALA A 575 5.12 -29.73 -24.10
N SER A 576 4.55 -30.83 -23.60
CA SER A 576 3.41 -31.51 -24.20
C SER A 576 2.07 -30.83 -23.82
N ASN A 577 1.96 -30.40 -22.56
CA ASN A 577 0.75 -29.74 -22.05
C ASN A 577 1.11 -28.46 -21.27
N VAL A 578 0.35 -27.39 -21.54
CA VAL A 578 0.52 -26.10 -20.88
C VAL A 578 -0.83 -25.58 -20.41
N TRP A 579 -0.95 -25.27 -19.12
CA TRP A 579 -2.12 -24.62 -18.52
C TRP A 579 -1.77 -23.22 -18.07
N LEU A 580 -2.46 -22.21 -18.64
CA LEU A 580 -2.32 -20.80 -18.37
C LEU A 580 -3.52 -20.36 -17.54
N ILE A 581 -3.35 -20.20 -16.23
CA ILE A 581 -4.43 -19.89 -15.29
C ILE A 581 -4.34 -18.40 -14.93
N TYR A 582 -5.44 -17.65 -15.02
CA TYR A 582 -5.48 -16.23 -14.78
C TYR A 582 -6.70 -15.79 -13.97
N ASP A 583 -6.62 -14.65 -13.28
CA ASP A 583 -7.75 -14.05 -12.55
C ASP A 583 -8.58 -13.18 -13.49
N THR A 584 -9.89 -13.39 -13.50
CA THR A 584 -10.83 -12.64 -14.36
C THR A 584 -11.45 -11.42 -13.70
N ARG A 585 -11.11 -11.14 -12.42
CA ARG A 585 -11.66 -9.99 -11.69
C ARG A 585 -10.99 -8.69 -12.12
N ASN A 586 -11.81 -7.66 -12.30
CA ASN A 586 -11.35 -6.28 -12.34
C ASN A 586 -11.20 -5.76 -10.90
N ASN A 587 -9.97 -5.66 -10.43
CA ASN A 587 -9.69 -4.95 -9.19
C ASN A 587 -9.41 -3.47 -9.53
N ASN A 588 -9.96 -2.55 -8.73
CA ASN A 588 -9.75 -1.10 -8.90
C ASN A 588 -8.28 -0.66 -8.81
N ASP A 589 -7.39 -1.55 -8.41
CA ASP A 589 -5.94 -1.34 -8.25
C ASP A 589 -5.13 -1.82 -9.46
N ASN A 590 -5.39 -1.27 -10.65
CA ASN A 590 -4.61 -1.49 -11.89
C ASN A 590 -4.58 -2.92 -12.48
N SER A 591 -5.29 -3.91 -11.94
CA SER A 591 -5.43 -5.22 -12.58
C SER A 591 -6.70 -5.27 -13.43
N THR A 592 -6.54 -5.41 -14.73
CA THR A 592 -7.66 -5.38 -15.69
C THR A 592 -8.43 -6.71 -15.78
N GLY A 593 -8.03 -7.75 -15.04
CA GLY A 593 -8.59 -9.11 -15.20
C GLY A 593 -8.34 -9.72 -16.59
N GLU A 594 -7.48 -9.10 -17.40
CA GLU A 594 -7.15 -9.58 -18.73
C GLU A 594 -6.07 -10.66 -18.68
N VAL A 595 -6.22 -11.65 -19.58
CA VAL A 595 -5.19 -12.65 -19.80
C VAL A 595 -3.96 -12.01 -20.45
N SER A 596 -2.77 -12.53 -20.15
CA SER A 596 -1.52 -12.08 -20.72
C SER A 596 -1.54 -11.99 -22.24
N ARG A 597 -0.90 -10.94 -22.78
CA ARG A 597 -0.73 -10.72 -24.23
C ARG A 597 -0.14 -11.90 -24.98
N PHE A 598 0.62 -12.75 -24.30
CA PHE A 598 1.23 -13.94 -24.91
C PHE A 598 0.20 -14.95 -25.41
N VAL A 599 -0.98 -15.06 -24.78
CA VAL A 599 -2.08 -15.89 -25.27
C VAL A 599 -2.57 -15.38 -26.62
N LYS A 600 -2.76 -14.06 -26.76
CA LYS A 600 -3.17 -13.45 -28.03
C LYS A 600 -2.07 -13.61 -29.10
N GLN A 601 -0.80 -13.51 -28.73
CA GLN A 601 0.31 -13.77 -29.65
C GLN A 601 0.30 -15.23 -30.17
N LEU A 602 0.11 -16.21 -29.30
CA LEU A 602 0.00 -17.62 -29.69
C LEU A 602 -1.16 -17.86 -30.70
N GLU A 603 -2.32 -17.28 -30.45
CA GLU A 603 -3.49 -17.42 -31.32
C GLU A 603 -3.32 -16.72 -32.67
N TYR A 604 -2.94 -15.43 -32.66
CA TYR A 604 -3.00 -14.60 -33.87
C TYR A 604 -1.69 -14.59 -34.66
N LEU A 605 -0.52 -14.74 -34.03
CA LEU A 605 0.75 -14.76 -34.74
C LEU A 605 1.15 -16.19 -35.15
N TYR A 606 0.82 -17.18 -34.32
CA TYR A 606 1.27 -18.56 -34.53
C TYR A 606 0.16 -19.54 -34.86
N ASN A 607 -1.08 -19.06 -34.92
CA ASN A 607 -2.28 -19.88 -35.21
C ASN A 607 -2.42 -21.10 -34.29
N VAL A 608 -1.97 -21.01 -33.07
CA VAL A 608 -2.09 -22.08 -32.07
C VAL A 608 -3.53 -22.16 -31.60
N GLN A 609 -4.13 -23.36 -31.71
CA GLN A 609 -5.44 -23.59 -31.13
C GLN A 609 -5.35 -23.71 -29.61
N ILE A 610 -6.09 -22.89 -28.89
CA ILE A 610 -6.10 -22.84 -27.42
C ILE A 610 -7.46 -23.29 -26.89
N ASP A 611 -7.45 -24.28 -26.00
CA ASP A 611 -8.65 -24.70 -25.26
C ASP A 611 -8.94 -23.68 -24.12
N LYS A 612 -10.02 -22.90 -24.26
CA LYS A 612 -10.41 -21.86 -23.32
C LYS A 612 -11.52 -22.34 -22.39
N LYS A 613 -11.27 -22.27 -21.11
CA LYS A 613 -12.23 -22.59 -20.04
C LYS A 613 -12.35 -21.41 -19.07
N GLN A 614 -13.55 -21.22 -18.55
CA GLN A 614 -13.82 -20.30 -17.47
C GLN A 614 -14.41 -21.06 -16.28
N VAL A 615 -13.79 -20.92 -15.13
CA VAL A 615 -14.23 -21.53 -13.87
C VAL A 615 -14.85 -20.43 -13.03
N THR A 616 -16.15 -20.52 -12.84
CA THR A 616 -16.90 -19.61 -11.97
C THR A 616 -17.42 -20.37 -10.76
N HIS A 617 -17.24 -19.78 -9.60
CA HIS A 617 -17.91 -20.23 -8.38
C HIS A 617 -19.06 -19.26 -8.12
N ILE A 618 -20.27 -19.77 -8.20
CA ILE A 618 -21.47 -19.01 -7.83
C ILE A 618 -21.71 -19.30 -6.34
N PRO A 619 -21.42 -18.35 -5.43
CA PRO A 619 -21.78 -18.54 -4.04
C PRO A 619 -23.32 -18.58 -3.94
N GLU A 620 -23.85 -19.52 -3.19
CA GLU A 620 -25.24 -19.45 -2.77
C GLU A 620 -25.43 -18.19 -1.92
N ILE A 621 -26.07 -17.19 -2.51
CA ILE A 621 -26.44 -15.98 -1.77
C ILE A 621 -27.66 -16.36 -0.91
N CYS A 622 -27.43 -16.76 0.32
CA CYS A 622 -28.47 -16.80 1.33
C CYS A 622 -28.98 -15.38 1.55
N LYS A 623 -30.18 -15.06 1.07
CA LYS A 623 -30.85 -13.80 1.43
C LYS A 623 -30.96 -13.77 2.95
N SER A 624 -30.28 -12.83 3.60
CA SER A 624 -30.41 -12.61 5.03
C SER A 624 -31.80 -12.03 5.31
N GLU A 625 -32.55 -12.67 6.20
CA GLU A 625 -33.80 -12.06 6.69
C GLU A 625 -33.50 -10.77 7.44
N PRO A 626 -34.35 -9.73 7.31
CA PRO A 626 -34.23 -8.50 8.06
C PRO A 626 -34.18 -8.76 9.58
N ILE A 627 -33.32 -8.09 10.28
CA ILE A 627 -33.19 -8.22 11.73
C ILE A 627 -34.38 -7.53 12.38
N ILE A 628 -35.10 -8.31 13.17
CA ILE A 628 -36.25 -7.86 13.97
C ILE A 628 -35.97 -8.20 15.43
N ILE A 629 -35.98 -7.20 16.30
CA ILE A 629 -35.76 -7.37 17.73
C ILE A 629 -37.14 -7.26 18.48
N GLU A 630 -37.48 -8.30 19.24
CA GLU A 630 -38.54 -8.25 20.20
C GLU A 630 -38.06 -7.66 21.52
N LYS A 631 -38.71 -6.59 22.01
CA LYS A 631 -38.27 -5.89 23.21
C LYS A 631 -38.46 -6.74 24.45
N THR A 632 -37.42 -6.88 25.25
CA THR A 632 -37.49 -7.45 26.58
C THR A 632 -37.98 -6.41 27.61
N GLU A 633 -38.37 -6.84 28.83
CA GLU A 633 -38.70 -5.93 29.93
C GLU A 633 -37.51 -5.04 30.32
N GLU A 634 -36.30 -5.57 30.20
CA GLU A 634 -35.06 -4.83 30.42
C GLU A 634 -34.88 -3.74 29.37
N ASP A 635 -35.13 -4.02 28.09
CA ASP A 635 -35.04 -3.03 27.02
C ASP A 635 -36.04 -1.88 27.26
N ILE A 636 -37.27 -2.19 27.64
CA ILE A 636 -38.28 -1.18 27.96
C ILE A 636 -37.83 -0.30 29.14
N THR A 637 -37.24 -0.91 30.16
CA THR A 637 -36.73 -0.20 31.32
C THR A 637 -35.62 0.75 30.92
N ASN A 638 -34.70 0.26 30.10
CA ASN A 638 -33.57 1.07 29.57
C ASN A 638 -34.07 2.20 28.66
N ILE A 639 -35.05 1.95 27.79
CA ILE A 639 -35.65 2.99 26.91
C ILE A 639 -36.32 4.07 27.79
N LYS A 640 -37.13 3.68 28.81
CA LYS A 640 -37.74 4.63 29.70
C LYS A 640 -36.75 5.47 30.48
N LYS A 641 -35.70 4.82 30.99
CA LYS A 641 -34.59 5.50 31.68
C LYS A 641 -33.88 6.50 30.75
N TYR A 642 -33.58 6.09 29.50
CA TYR A 642 -33.00 6.98 28.52
C TYR A 642 -33.86 8.21 28.26
N LEU A 643 -35.15 8.03 28.00
CA LEU A 643 -36.09 9.13 27.72
C LEU A 643 -36.25 10.08 28.90
N GLN A 644 -36.22 9.58 30.15
CA GLN A 644 -36.47 10.39 31.37
C GLN A 644 -35.22 11.05 31.94
N GLU A 645 -34.06 10.34 31.95
CA GLU A 645 -32.83 10.81 32.57
C GLU A 645 -31.85 11.45 31.55
N THR A 646 -31.64 10.77 30.42
CA THR A 646 -30.73 11.26 29.38
C THR A 646 -31.40 12.30 28.49
N GLY A 647 -32.68 12.06 28.13
CA GLY A 647 -33.47 12.93 27.26
C GLY A 647 -33.30 12.63 25.75
N LEU A 648 -34.39 12.82 25.01
CA LEU A 648 -34.40 12.69 23.55
C LEU A 648 -33.80 13.94 22.90
N THR A 649 -32.89 13.71 21.94
CA THR A 649 -32.23 14.79 21.18
C THR A 649 -32.69 14.77 19.72
N PRO A 650 -32.53 15.88 18.96
CA PRO A 650 -32.83 15.90 17.53
C PRO A 650 -32.05 14.81 16.76
N SER A 651 -30.76 14.60 17.09
CA SER A 651 -29.94 13.57 16.47
C SER A 651 -30.49 12.17 16.74
N ALA A 652 -30.87 11.86 17.96
CA ALA A 652 -31.46 10.57 18.33
C ALA A 652 -32.80 10.32 17.61
N LEU A 653 -33.67 11.33 17.52
CA LEU A 653 -34.91 11.26 16.75
C LEU A 653 -34.66 10.95 15.28
N ASN A 654 -33.73 11.69 14.67
CA ASN A 654 -33.36 11.46 13.26
C ASN A 654 -32.75 10.06 13.02
N GLU A 655 -31.92 9.55 13.95
CA GLU A 655 -31.41 8.18 13.86
C GLU A 655 -32.52 7.13 13.95
N TYR A 656 -33.52 7.35 14.83
CA TYR A 656 -34.67 6.46 14.93
C TYR A 656 -35.49 6.45 13.62
N ILE A 657 -35.76 7.62 13.04
CA ILE A 657 -36.48 7.76 11.79
C ILE A 657 -35.77 7.06 10.64
N LYS A 658 -34.46 7.19 10.59
CA LYS A 658 -33.63 6.52 9.55
C LYS A 658 -33.60 5.01 9.72
N CYS A 659 -33.33 4.54 10.93
CA CYS A 659 -33.23 3.13 11.27
C CYS A 659 -33.48 2.90 12.78
N PRO A 660 -34.65 2.37 13.17
CA PRO A 660 -34.94 2.07 14.57
C PRO A 660 -33.91 1.15 15.23
N LEU A 661 -33.34 0.19 14.46
CA LEU A 661 -32.31 -0.72 14.95
C LEU A 661 -30.99 0.02 15.27
N LYS A 662 -30.58 1.00 14.45
CA LYS A 662 -29.40 1.84 14.72
C LYS A 662 -29.56 2.66 15.98
N PHE A 663 -30.74 3.29 16.15
CA PHE A 663 -31.07 3.99 17.39
C PHE A 663 -30.96 3.07 18.61
N TYR A 664 -31.50 1.85 18.54
CA TYR A 664 -31.45 0.88 19.63
C TYR A 664 -30.02 0.50 20.01
N TYR A 665 -29.17 0.18 19.03
CA TYR A 665 -27.79 -0.15 19.32
C TYR A 665 -27.02 1.02 19.92
N THR A 666 -27.17 2.22 19.36
CA THR A 666 -26.42 3.42 19.79
C THR A 666 -26.86 3.94 21.15
N TYR A 667 -28.18 4.16 21.33
CA TYR A 667 -28.70 4.88 22.50
C TYR A 667 -29.18 3.99 23.62
N ILE A 668 -29.62 2.78 23.32
CA ILE A 668 -30.17 1.85 24.33
C ILE A 668 -29.12 0.83 24.78
N LYS A 669 -28.43 0.22 23.84
CA LYS A 669 -27.32 -0.73 24.13
C LYS A 669 -25.96 -0.06 24.36
N GLY A 670 -25.84 1.22 24.02
CA GLY A 670 -24.59 1.98 24.22
C GLY A 670 -23.41 1.54 23.36
N ILE A 671 -23.67 0.84 22.23
CA ILE A 671 -22.63 0.43 21.30
C ILE A 671 -22.21 1.66 20.50
N ARG A 672 -20.93 2.00 20.58
CA ARG A 672 -20.38 3.19 19.91
C ARG A 672 -19.40 2.80 18.82
N GLU A 673 -19.31 3.66 17.81
CA GLU A 673 -18.27 3.59 16.80
C GLU A 673 -16.89 3.77 17.45
N LYS A 674 -15.90 3.01 16.99
CA LYS A 674 -14.52 3.17 17.45
C LYS A 674 -13.98 4.49 16.92
N PHE A 675 -13.47 5.33 17.81
CA PHE A 675 -12.73 6.52 17.39
C PHE A 675 -11.35 6.09 16.88
N GLU A 676 -11.09 6.35 15.62
CA GLU A 676 -9.75 6.29 15.06
C GLU A 676 -9.10 7.65 15.21
N VAL A 677 -7.86 7.67 15.70
CA VAL A 677 -7.08 8.91 15.78
C VAL A 677 -6.62 9.27 14.38
N ALA A 678 -7.36 10.15 13.72
CA ALA A 678 -6.97 10.65 12.42
C ALA A 678 -5.80 11.65 12.56
N THR A 679 -4.81 11.54 11.70
CA THR A 679 -3.72 12.52 11.57
C THR A 679 -4.13 13.72 10.71
N THR A 680 -5.19 13.58 9.93
CA THR A 680 -5.81 14.61 9.08
C THR A 680 -7.23 14.87 9.54
N LEU A 681 -7.66 16.13 9.44
CA LEU A 681 -9.05 16.52 9.75
C LEU A 681 -10.01 15.85 8.77
N ASP A 682 -10.98 15.12 9.29
CA ASP A 682 -12.08 14.60 8.49
C ASP A 682 -13.19 15.64 8.31
N ALA A 683 -14.21 15.32 7.49
CA ALA A 683 -15.33 16.25 7.22
C ALA A 683 -16.14 16.60 8.49
N ALA A 684 -16.24 15.71 9.48
CA ALA A 684 -16.92 15.98 10.74
C ALA A 684 -16.08 16.89 11.63
N GLN A 685 -14.78 16.68 11.69
CA GLN A 685 -13.82 17.52 12.43
C GLN A 685 -13.73 18.93 11.85
N VAL A 686 -13.78 19.08 10.50
CA VAL A 686 -13.92 20.39 9.86
C VAL A 686 -15.15 21.13 10.37
N GLY A 687 -16.29 20.43 10.49
CA GLY A 687 -17.50 21.01 11.12
C GLY A 687 -17.26 21.43 12.56
N THR A 688 -16.67 20.58 13.36
CA THR A 688 -16.35 20.85 14.77
C THR A 688 -15.45 22.07 14.93
N VAL A 689 -14.40 22.18 14.11
CA VAL A 689 -13.50 23.36 14.11
C VAL A 689 -14.24 24.63 13.74
N PHE A 690 -15.09 24.59 12.70
CA PHE A 690 -15.89 25.75 12.29
C PHE A 690 -16.81 26.22 13.42
N HIS A 691 -17.56 25.32 14.06
CA HIS A 691 -18.43 25.65 15.20
C HIS A 691 -17.63 26.24 16.37
N ALA A 692 -16.49 25.65 16.70
CA ALA A 692 -15.61 26.14 17.75
C ALA A 692 -15.09 27.57 17.48
N VAL A 693 -14.73 27.89 16.23
CA VAL A 693 -14.30 29.26 15.86
C VAL A 693 -15.45 30.25 15.99
N MET A 694 -16.65 29.89 15.50
CA MET A 694 -17.84 30.74 15.65
C MET A 694 -18.21 30.95 17.13
N GLU A 695 -18.08 29.92 17.97
CA GLU A 695 -18.26 30.04 19.42
C GLU A 695 -17.26 31.03 20.03
N LEU A 696 -15.97 30.92 19.72
CA LEU A 696 -14.94 31.83 20.20
C LEU A 696 -15.18 33.29 19.77
N ILE A 697 -15.73 33.51 18.58
CA ILE A 697 -16.04 34.85 18.07
C ILE A 697 -17.20 35.47 18.82
N TYR A 698 -18.28 34.71 19.08
CA TYR A 698 -19.50 35.24 19.68
C TYR A 698 -19.57 35.21 21.23
N THR A 699 -18.77 34.41 21.88
CA THR A 699 -18.73 34.32 23.35
C THR A 699 -18.57 35.69 24.05
N PRO A 700 -17.72 36.65 23.58
CA PRO A 700 -17.59 37.99 24.18
C PRO A 700 -18.83 38.88 24.08
N PHE A 701 -19.75 38.55 23.15
CA PHE A 701 -20.95 39.33 22.87
C PHE A 701 -22.22 38.79 23.56
N LYS A 702 -22.09 37.79 24.42
CA LYS A 702 -23.25 37.19 25.11
C LYS A 702 -24.09 38.25 25.85
N ASP A 703 -25.38 38.26 25.61
CA ASP A 703 -26.37 39.19 26.13
C ASP A 703 -26.07 40.66 25.75
N LYS A 704 -25.37 40.93 24.65
CA LYS A 704 -24.99 42.25 24.15
C LYS A 704 -25.50 42.50 22.74
N LYS A 705 -25.71 43.76 22.45
CA LYS A 705 -26.06 44.21 21.11
C LYS A 705 -24.77 44.19 20.25
N VAL A 706 -24.84 43.49 19.13
CA VAL A 706 -23.71 43.34 18.15
C VAL A 706 -23.95 44.34 17.02
N THR A 707 -22.88 45.11 16.71
CA THR A 707 -22.88 46.07 15.61
C THR A 707 -21.95 45.61 14.50
N LYS A 708 -22.00 46.32 13.37
CA LYS A 708 -21.13 46.05 12.23
C LYS A 708 -19.65 46.29 12.59
N GLU A 709 -19.38 47.29 13.38
CA GLU A 709 -18.05 47.65 13.85
C GLU A 709 -17.45 46.56 14.75
N ASP A 710 -18.28 45.93 15.60
CA ASP A 710 -17.87 44.83 16.49
C ASP A 710 -17.40 43.61 15.71
N LEU A 711 -18.07 43.30 14.61
CA LEU A 711 -17.67 42.18 13.75
C LEU A 711 -16.50 42.53 12.83
N SER A 712 -16.29 43.81 12.52
CA SER A 712 -15.20 44.24 11.63
C SER A 712 -13.81 44.19 12.29
N GLN A 713 -13.74 44.06 13.63
CA GLN A 713 -12.47 43.85 14.34
C GLN A 713 -11.84 42.45 14.13
N TYR A 714 -12.62 41.47 13.63
CA TYR A 714 -12.12 40.13 13.30
C TYR A 714 -11.51 40.14 11.90
N THR A 715 -10.24 40.53 11.84
CA THR A 715 -9.42 40.46 10.60
C THR A 715 -9.07 39.03 10.26
N LYS A 716 -8.54 38.80 9.06
CA LYS A 716 -8.10 37.48 8.62
C LYS A 716 -7.10 36.86 9.58
N GLU A 717 -6.10 37.64 10.03
CA GLU A 717 -5.08 37.19 10.97
C GLU A 717 -5.67 36.75 12.32
N LYS A 718 -6.69 37.47 12.81
CA LYS A 718 -7.36 37.12 14.05
C LYS A 718 -8.19 35.84 13.91
N ILE A 719 -8.81 35.63 12.78
CA ILE A 719 -9.55 34.40 12.47
C ILE A 719 -8.60 33.21 12.33
N GLU A 720 -7.44 33.40 11.69
CA GLU A 720 -6.39 32.37 11.61
C GLU A 720 -5.88 31.97 13.00
N GLU A 721 -5.68 32.93 13.92
CA GLU A 721 -5.32 32.64 15.32
C GLU A 721 -6.38 31.78 16.02
N LEU A 722 -7.67 32.16 15.90
CA LEU A 722 -8.78 31.43 16.51
C LEU A 722 -8.95 30.04 15.88
N THR A 723 -8.78 29.94 14.56
CA THR A 723 -8.85 28.67 13.84
C THR A 723 -7.72 27.75 14.26
N THR A 724 -6.50 28.27 14.46
CA THR A 724 -5.38 27.49 15.00
C THR A 724 -5.70 26.90 16.37
N LYS A 725 -6.25 27.71 17.28
CA LYS A 725 -6.69 27.24 18.61
C LYS A 725 -7.75 26.14 18.51
N ALA A 726 -8.74 26.32 17.63
CA ALA A 726 -9.82 25.35 17.42
C ALA A 726 -9.31 24.03 16.80
N VAL A 727 -8.38 24.10 15.84
CA VAL A 727 -7.74 22.92 15.24
C VAL A 727 -6.97 22.12 16.29
N ILE A 728 -6.14 22.79 17.08
CA ILE A 728 -5.40 22.15 18.17
C ILE A 728 -6.39 21.52 19.17
N ALA A 729 -7.41 22.25 19.60
CA ALA A 729 -8.41 21.73 20.54
C ALA A 729 -9.12 20.48 19.97
N THR A 730 -9.45 20.47 18.68
CA THR A 730 -10.14 19.34 18.02
C THR A 730 -9.20 18.13 17.87
N LEU A 731 -8.00 18.31 17.35
CA LEU A 731 -7.02 17.22 17.16
C LEU A 731 -6.54 16.62 18.49
N TYR A 732 -6.51 17.44 19.54
CA TYR A 732 -6.11 17.01 20.89
C TYR A 732 -7.30 16.68 21.81
N GLU A 733 -8.55 16.73 21.31
CA GLU A 733 -9.78 16.44 22.07
C GLU A 733 -9.86 17.22 23.40
N LEU A 734 -9.44 18.50 23.38
CA LEU A 734 -9.41 19.35 24.57
C LEU A 734 -10.84 19.85 24.89
N LYS A 735 -11.22 19.79 26.16
CA LYS A 735 -12.52 20.28 26.60
C LYS A 735 -12.55 21.79 26.81
N ASN A 736 -11.40 22.43 27.03
CA ASN A 736 -11.26 23.86 27.25
C ASN A 736 -10.22 24.44 26.30
N PHE A 737 -10.54 25.59 25.70
CA PHE A 737 -9.60 26.33 24.84
C PHE A 737 -8.41 26.95 25.62
N ASP A 738 -8.51 27.12 26.94
CA ASP A 738 -7.42 27.63 27.78
C ASP A 738 -6.22 26.64 27.86
N ASP A 739 -6.47 25.36 27.65
CA ASP A 739 -5.43 24.33 27.67
C ASP A 739 -4.64 24.24 26.36
N VAL A 740 -5.07 24.94 25.30
CA VAL A 740 -4.41 24.92 23.97
C VAL A 740 -2.98 25.43 24.01
N GLU A 741 -2.65 26.39 24.88
CA GLU A 741 -1.31 26.96 25.01
C GLU A 741 -0.23 25.95 25.44
N LYS A 742 -0.65 24.78 25.95
CA LYS A 742 0.25 23.69 26.34
C LYS A 742 0.70 22.81 25.16
N TYR A 743 0.10 23.00 23.98
CA TYR A 743 0.31 22.15 22.82
C TYR A 743 0.80 22.97 21.64
N THR A 744 1.87 22.49 21.00
CA THR A 744 2.39 23.06 19.76
C THR A 744 2.03 22.11 18.61
N TYR A 745 1.37 22.63 17.58
CA TYR A 745 1.03 21.87 16.38
C TYR A 745 1.32 22.71 15.15
N GLU A 746 2.15 22.20 14.26
CA GLU A 746 2.41 22.81 12.96
C GLU A 746 1.41 22.28 11.94
N ILE A 747 0.61 23.18 11.36
CA ILE A 747 -0.41 22.82 10.37
C ILE A 747 0.26 22.64 9.01
N THR A 748 0.42 21.40 8.57
CA THR A 748 1.10 21.00 7.33
C THR A 748 0.23 20.08 6.46
N GLY A 749 0.63 19.89 5.20
CA GLY A 749 -0.03 18.95 4.28
C GLY A 749 -1.50 19.28 4.03
N GLU A 750 -2.36 18.26 4.03
CA GLU A 750 -3.80 18.40 3.81
C GLU A 750 -4.49 19.28 4.85
N ASN A 751 -4.03 19.24 6.10
CA ASN A 751 -4.59 20.06 7.16
C ASN A 751 -4.42 21.56 6.89
N LYS A 752 -3.39 21.98 6.16
CA LYS A 752 -3.22 23.38 5.76
C LYS A 752 -4.29 23.83 4.75
N ILE A 753 -4.64 22.97 3.80
CA ILE A 753 -5.71 23.26 2.84
C ILE A 753 -7.06 23.37 3.55
N LEU A 754 -7.37 22.43 4.44
CA LEU A 754 -8.60 22.45 5.21
C LEU A 754 -8.67 23.66 6.16
N PHE A 755 -7.56 24.05 6.75
CA PHE A 755 -7.45 25.25 7.56
C PHE A 755 -7.82 26.52 6.78
N GLU A 756 -7.25 26.73 5.59
CA GLU A 756 -7.56 27.88 4.73
C GLU A 756 -9.05 27.87 4.31
N ILE A 757 -9.62 26.69 4.02
CA ILE A 757 -11.04 26.56 3.71
C ILE A 757 -11.92 26.99 4.89
N ILE A 758 -11.57 26.59 6.12
CA ILE A 758 -12.32 26.97 7.31
C ILE A 758 -12.22 28.48 7.56
N VAL A 759 -11.02 29.06 7.44
CA VAL A 759 -10.82 30.51 7.56
C VAL A 759 -11.71 31.27 6.61
N GLU A 760 -11.74 30.85 5.34
CA GLU A 760 -12.55 31.48 4.31
C GLU A 760 -14.07 31.33 4.59
N MET A 761 -14.52 30.17 5.05
CA MET A 761 -15.91 29.96 5.46
C MET A 761 -16.31 30.88 6.61
N VAL A 762 -15.46 31.03 7.62
CA VAL A 762 -15.72 31.93 8.76
C VAL A 762 -15.78 33.39 8.33
N MET A 763 -14.84 33.85 7.48
CA MET A 763 -14.84 35.21 6.95
C MET A 763 -16.14 35.52 6.21
N ASN A 764 -16.56 34.63 5.29
CA ASN A 764 -17.80 34.83 4.54
C ASN A 764 -19.04 34.80 5.44
N MET A 765 -19.05 33.93 6.46
CA MET A 765 -20.16 33.89 7.42
C MET A 765 -20.27 35.20 8.22
N LEU A 766 -19.13 35.77 8.64
CA LEU A 766 -19.11 37.08 9.33
C LEU A 766 -19.59 38.21 8.41
N GLU A 767 -19.30 38.20 7.12
CA GLU A 767 -19.84 39.17 6.16
C GLU A 767 -21.37 39.06 6.00
N CYS A 768 -21.92 37.83 6.03
CA CYS A 768 -23.36 37.65 6.10
C CYS A 768 -23.97 38.21 7.41
N ASP A 769 -23.31 37.96 8.54
CA ASP A 769 -23.77 38.46 9.84
C ASP A 769 -23.64 39.97 9.96
N LYS A 770 -22.63 40.64 9.37
CA LYS A 770 -22.52 42.11 9.27
C LYS A 770 -23.73 42.74 8.59
N LYS A 771 -24.33 42.09 7.59
CA LYS A 771 -25.56 42.55 6.91
C LYS A 771 -26.82 42.44 7.77
N ARG A 772 -26.81 41.51 8.78
CA ARG A 772 -27.90 41.34 9.72
C ARG A 772 -27.85 42.30 10.91
N THR A 773 -26.74 42.97 11.15
CA THR A 773 -26.61 43.91 12.28
C THR A 773 -27.56 45.12 12.16
N PRO A 774 -28.06 45.68 13.26
CA PRO A 774 -27.78 45.27 14.65
C PRO A 774 -28.71 44.16 15.15
N PHE A 775 -28.19 43.24 15.98
CA PHE A 775 -28.95 42.21 16.71
C PHE A 775 -28.36 42.02 18.11
N THR A 776 -29.11 41.48 19.05
CA THR A 776 -28.63 41.11 20.36
C THR A 776 -28.27 39.62 20.35
N HIS A 777 -26.99 39.28 20.63
CA HIS A 777 -26.57 37.89 20.75
C HIS A 777 -26.94 37.33 22.13
N ILE A 778 -27.76 36.27 22.16
CA ILE A 778 -28.28 35.68 23.40
C ILE A 778 -27.36 34.56 23.92
N SER A 779 -27.06 33.59 23.05
CA SER A 779 -26.22 32.45 23.42
C SER A 779 -25.71 31.72 22.19
N ASN A 780 -24.56 31.02 22.37
CA ASN A 780 -23.98 30.09 21.41
C ASN A 780 -23.68 28.74 22.07
N GLU A 781 -23.78 27.65 21.31
CA GLU A 781 -23.52 26.24 21.71
C GLU A 781 -24.16 25.87 23.08
N LYS A 782 -25.32 26.45 23.39
CA LYS A 782 -25.94 26.29 24.69
C LYS A 782 -27.01 25.20 24.68
N ARG A 783 -26.98 24.38 25.73
CA ARG A 783 -27.99 23.35 26.01
C ARG A 783 -29.30 23.95 26.49
N TYR A 784 -30.39 23.50 25.88
CA TYR A 784 -31.78 23.79 26.30
C TYR A 784 -32.54 22.48 26.55
N ASP A 785 -33.28 22.47 27.66
CA ASP A 785 -34.08 21.32 28.12
C ASP A 785 -35.56 21.70 28.26
N LYS A 786 -36.46 20.76 27.93
CA LYS A 786 -37.90 20.92 28.09
C LYS A 786 -38.53 19.62 28.59
N ASP A 787 -39.22 19.68 29.69
CA ASP A 787 -40.13 18.59 30.11
C ASP A 787 -41.28 18.52 29.10
N TYR A 788 -41.48 17.35 28.53
CA TYR A 788 -42.50 17.08 27.55
C TYR A 788 -43.41 15.97 28.06
N THR A 789 -44.73 16.17 27.87
CA THR A 789 -45.73 15.16 28.22
C THR A 789 -46.51 14.79 26.98
N THR A 790 -46.48 13.52 26.59
CA THR A 790 -47.22 13.02 25.43
C THR A 790 -48.75 13.10 25.66
N SER A 791 -49.54 13.02 24.59
CA SER A 791 -51.01 12.96 24.63
C SER A 791 -51.54 11.82 25.50
N GLU A 792 -50.79 10.73 25.65
CA GLU A 792 -51.09 9.59 26.54
C GLU A 792 -50.62 9.78 28.00
N GLY A 793 -50.01 10.95 28.33
CA GLY A 793 -49.60 11.28 29.68
C GLY A 793 -48.20 10.78 30.10
N TYR A 794 -47.38 10.26 29.16
CA TYR A 794 -46.01 9.84 29.44
C TYR A 794 -45.08 11.07 29.48
N LYS A 795 -44.30 11.17 30.58
CA LYS A 795 -43.36 12.28 30.81
C LYS A 795 -41.95 11.91 30.38
N LEU A 796 -41.28 12.78 29.61
CA LEU A 796 -39.92 12.61 29.17
C LEU A 796 -39.21 13.98 29.08
N LEU A 797 -37.88 13.92 28.94
CA LEU A 797 -37.03 15.09 28.75
C LEU A 797 -36.69 15.25 27.28
N LEU A 798 -36.96 16.41 26.70
CA LEU A 798 -36.42 16.83 25.40
C LEU A 798 -35.21 17.72 25.65
N LYS A 799 -34.11 17.50 24.88
CA LYS A 799 -32.93 18.34 25.02
C LYS A 799 -32.23 18.57 23.67
N GLY A 800 -31.59 19.73 23.54
CA GLY A 800 -30.82 20.08 22.35
C GLY A 800 -29.77 21.15 22.64
N TYR A 801 -28.71 21.17 21.83
CA TYR A 801 -27.74 22.23 21.80
C TYR A 801 -28.08 23.09 20.59
N ILE A 802 -28.28 24.42 20.80
CA ILE A 802 -28.57 25.36 19.72
C ILE A 802 -27.30 26.14 19.46
N ASP A 803 -26.83 26.12 18.17
CA ASP A 803 -25.54 26.65 17.80
C ASP A 803 -25.45 28.15 18.04
N LYS A 804 -26.49 28.93 17.64
CA LYS A 804 -26.52 30.36 17.87
C LYS A 804 -27.98 30.86 18.01
N ILE A 805 -28.19 31.78 18.98
CA ILE A 805 -29.45 32.48 19.17
C ILE A 805 -29.21 33.98 19.17
N ASP A 806 -29.86 34.66 18.25
CA ASP A 806 -29.88 36.12 18.14
C ASP A 806 -31.27 36.64 18.31
N GLU A 807 -31.42 37.83 18.83
CA GLU A 807 -32.69 38.53 19.00
C GLU A 807 -32.67 39.88 18.30
N THR A 808 -33.70 40.13 17.52
CA THR A 808 -34.02 41.40 16.90
C THR A 808 -35.21 42.07 17.61
N ASP A 809 -35.59 43.27 17.18
CA ASP A 809 -36.75 43.97 17.75
C ASP A 809 -38.04 43.18 17.54
N SER A 810 -38.18 42.44 16.43
CA SER A 810 -39.38 41.71 16.04
C SER A 810 -39.38 40.23 16.34
N ALA A 811 -38.24 39.55 16.25
CA ALA A 811 -38.16 38.09 16.30
C ALA A 811 -36.88 37.58 16.99
N VAL A 812 -36.93 36.32 17.42
CA VAL A 812 -35.76 35.53 17.85
C VAL A 812 -35.35 34.60 16.72
N HIS A 813 -34.10 34.65 16.38
CA HIS A 813 -33.49 33.84 15.32
C HIS A 813 -32.77 32.64 15.95
N LEU A 814 -33.24 31.41 15.68
CA LEU A 814 -32.52 30.17 15.98
C LEU A 814 -31.71 29.75 14.76
N ILE A 815 -30.40 29.65 14.93
CA ILE A 815 -29.46 29.43 13.82
C ILE A 815 -28.74 28.13 14.10
N ASP A 816 -28.65 27.30 13.08
CA ASP A 816 -27.88 26.05 13.03
C ASP A 816 -26.86 26.08 11.87
N TYR A 817 -25.61 25.83 12.15
CA TYR A 817 -24.53 25.88 11.17
C TYR A 817 -24.30 24.52 10.49
N LYS A 818 -24.10 24.52 9.17
CA LYS A 818 -23.79 23.31 8.39
C LYS A 818 -22.65 23.55 7.42
N THR A 819 -21.63 22.70 7.49
CA THR A 819 -20.43 22.77 6.63
C THR A 819 -20.45 21.77 5.47
N THR A 820 -21.52 20.98 5.31
CA THR A 820 -21.65 19.93 4.29
C THR A 820 -21.64 20.47 2.85
N LYS A 821 -21.11 19.66 1.90
CA LYS A 821 -21.07 19.93 0.48
C LYS A 821 -22.46 19.78 -0.13
N LEU A 822 -22.94 20.84 -0.80
CA LEU A 822 -24.23 20.84 -1.49
C LEU A 822 -24.02 21.09 -2.98
N ASN A 823 -24.55 20.21 -3.81
CA ASN A 823 -24.33 20.28 -5.27
C ASN A 823 -25.37 21.11 -6.04
N ASP A 824 -26.38 21.76 -5.41
CA ASP A 824 -27.42 22.48 -6.14
C ASP A 824 -27.90 23.78 -5.49
N ASN A 825 -28.26 24.73 -6.31
CA ASN A 825 -28.62 26.13 -6.03
C ASN A 825 -30.02 26.38 -5.44
N ILE A 826 -30.74 25.37 -4.99
CA ILE A 826 -32.10 25.54 -4.45
C ILE A 826 -32.25 24.90 -3.09
N LEU A 827 -32.33 25.73 -2.09
CA LEU A 827 -32.72 25.38 -0.73
C LEU A 827 -34.23 25.11 -0.67
N ALA A 828 -34.62 23.85 -0.70
CA ALA A 828 -36.01 23.48 -0.39
C ALA A 828 -36.19 23.41 1.14
N THR A 829 -36.00 24.53 1.83
CA THR A 829 -36.21 24.68 3.29
C THR A 829 -37.67 25.01 3.64
N LYS A 830 -38.49 25.22 2.65
CA LYS A 830 -39.93 25.47 2.85
C LYS A 830 -40.69 24.15 2.94
N VAL A 831 -41.50 24.01 3.95
CA VAL A 831 -42.50 22.95 4.12
C VAL A 831 -43.89 23.49 3.72
N ASP A 832 -44.46 22.97 2.64
CA ASP A 832 -45.64 23.53 2.02
C ASP A 832 -46.95 23.16 2.72
N SER A 833 -46.95 22.05 3.45
CA SER A 833 -48.17 21.55 4.14
C SER A 833 -47.87 20.73 5.39
N ALA A 834 -48.89 20.61 6.23
CA ALA A 834 -48.85 19.69 7.38
C ALA A 834 -48.62 18.22 7.00
N ASP A 835 -49.25 17.77 5.91
CA ASP A 835 -49.05 16.39 5.39
C ASP A 835 -47.64 16.14 4.95
N GLU A 836 -47.00 17.14 4.41
CA GLU A 836 -45.56 17.04 4.03
C GLU A 836 -44.66 16.89 5.26
N LEU A 837 -44.91 17.67 6.34
CA LEU A 837 -44.14 17.57 7.57
C LEU A 837 -44.33 16.18 8.24
N SER A 838 -45.55 15.64 8.23
CA SER A 838 -45.82 14.29 8.72
C SER A 838 -45.01 13.23 7.93
N LYS A 839 -44.92 13.34 6.60
CA LYS A 839 -44.16 12.41 5.78
C LYS A 839 -42.69 12.34 6.15
N PHE A 840 -42.09 13.39 6.68
CA PHE A 840 -40.67 13.42 7.09
C PHE A 840 -40.31 12.40 8.18
N PHE A 841 -41.29 11.99 8.96
CA PHE A 841 -41.11 10.95 9.99
C PHE A 841 -41.12 9.52 9.43
N TYR A 842 -41.58 9.31 8.20
CA TYR A 842 -41.70 8.00 7.55
C TYR A 842 -40.83 7.87 6.33
N GLU A 843 -40.54 8.99 5.66
CA GLU A 843 -39.74 9.06 4.42
C GLU A 843 -38.55 10.04 4.61
N PRO A 844 -37.53 9.65 5.36
CA PRO A 844 -36.40 10.55 5.70
C PRO A 844 -35.63 11.09 4.47
N ASN A 845 -35.82 10.48 3.30
CA ASN A 845 -35.23 10.92 2.03
C ASN A 845 -36.22 11.61 1.10
N TYR A 846 -37.41 12.00 1.58
CA TYR A 846 -38.44 12.67 0.78
C TYR A 846 -37.97 14.00 0.20
N LYS A 847 -37.29 14.81 1.00
CA LYS A 847 -36.62 16.05 0.59
C LYS A 847 -35.14 16.05 1.04
N LYS A 848 -34.35 16.94 0.50
CA LYS A 848 -32.91 17.03 0.76
C LYS A 848 -32.54 17.39 2.21
N TYR A 849 -33.36 18.14 2.93
CA TYR A 849 -33.08 18.68 4.28
C TYR A 849 -34.04 18.22 5.34
N VAL A 850 -34.67 17.06 5.18
CA VAL A 850 -35.62 16.52 6.14
C VAL A 850 -35.05 16.47 7.55
N LYS A 851 -33.83 15.98 7.70
CA LYS A 851 -33.12 15.88 8.98
C LYS A 851 -32.97 17.24 9.66
N GLU A 852 -32.53 18.23 8.91
CA GLU A 852 -32.26 19.58 9.37
C GLU A 852 -33.55 20.31 9.69
N ILE A 853 -34.61 20.16 8.87
CA ILE A 853 -35.92 20.76 9.11
C ILE A 853 -36.51 20.19 10.41
N LEU A 854 -36.47 18.88 10.61
CA LEU A 854 -36.94 18.25 11.88
C LEU A 854 -36.14 18.74 13.09
N GLN A 855 -34.83 18.97 12.93
CA GLN A 855 -33.96 19.56 13.96
C GLN A 855 -34.40 20.98 14.30
N MET A 856 -34.77 21.81 13.30
CA MET A 856 -35.23 23.16 13.54
C MET A 856 -36.61 23.20 14.17
N CYS A 857 -37.53 22.28 13.79
CA CYS A 857 -38.80 22.10 14.52
C CYS A 857 -38.58 21.78 16.00
N PHE A 858 -37.64 20.87 16.26
CA PHE A 858 -37.30 20.47 17.62
C PHE A 858 -36.69 21.64 18.42
N TYR A 859 -35.80 22.43 17.84
CA TYR A 859 -35.20 23.61 18.49
C TYR A 859 -36.26 24.69 18.77
N ASN A 860 -37.15 24.93 17.83
CA ASN A 860 -38.28 25.88 18.03
C ASN A 860 -39.14 25.41 19.21
N LEU A 861 -39.50 24.12 19.27
CA LEU A 861 -40.24 23.53 20.37
C LEU A 861 -39.53 23.68 21.73
N LEU A 862 -38.22 23.50 21.79
CA LEU A 862 -37.40 23.67 23.00
C LEU A 862 -37.37 25.13 23.48
N TYR A 863 -37.16 26.08 22.57
CA TYR A 863 -36.91 27.47 22.93
C TYR A 863 -38.19 28.27 23.18
N ARG A 864 -39.34 27.83 22.70
CA ARG A 864 -40.66 28.52 22.84
C ARG A 864 -41.00 28.95 24.27
N LYS A 865 -40.58 28.23 25.29
CA LYS A 865 -40.82 28.57 26.70
C LYS A 865 -40.00 29.77 27.20
N TYR A 866 -38.96 30.22 26.47
CA TYR A 866 -38.05 31.28 26.90
C TYR A 866 -38.37 32.65 26.27
N THR A 867 -39.25 32.70 25.28
CA THR A 867 -39.60 33.95 24.58
C THR A 867 -41.07 34.02 24.21
N ASN A 868 -41.64 35.26 24.24
CA ASN A 868 -42.95 35.54 23.72
C ASN A 868 -42.92 36.16 22.30
N LYS A 869 -41.71 36.41 21.78
CA LYS A 869 -41.53 36.89 20.41
C LYS A 869 -41.73 35.77 19.38
N GLU A 870 -41.91 36.17 18.16
CA GLU A 870 -41.89 35.23 17.04
C GLU A 870 -40.51 34.55 16.93
N ILE A 871 -40.51 33.24 16.61
CA ILE A 871 -39.30 32.46 16.44
C ILE A 871 -39.12 32.16 14.95
N GLU A 872 -38.04 32.63 14.40
CA GLU A 872 -37.58 32.34 13.04
C GLU A 872 -36.41 31.37 13.08
N THR A 873 -36.39 30.38 12.22
CA THR A 873 -35.37 29.34 12.18
C THR A 873 -34.54 29.42 10.91
N TYR A 874 -33.25 29.29 11.04
CA TYR A 874 -32.27 29.42 9.94
C TYR A 874 -31.27 28.29 9.89
N LEU A 875 -31.03 27.74 8.70
CA LEU A 875 -29.93 26.82 8.41
C LEU A 875 -28.80 27.55 7.71
N PHE A 876 -27.78 27.95 8.45
CA PHE A 876 -26.64 28.68 7.89
C PHE A 876 -25.64 27.72 7.25
N LEU A 877 -25.69 27.64 5.93
CA LEU A 877 -24.84 26.78 5.12
C LEU A 877 -23.52 27.52 4.81
N ALA A 878 -22.44 27.17 5.52
CA ALA A 878 -21.15 27.86 5.41
C ALA A 878 -20.63 27.96 3.96
N ARG A 879 -20.91 26.97 3.11
CA ARG A 879 -20.49 26.97 1.69
C ARG A 879 -21.36 27.86 0.78
N MET A 880 -22.51 28.29 1.25
CA MET A 880 -23.37 29.25 0.53
C MET A 880 -23.14 30.70 0.97
N SER A 881 -22.32 30.92 1.98
CA SER A 881 -22.03 32.26 2.51
C SER A 881 -21.29 33.18 1.53
N PHE A 882 -20.83 32.67 0.37
CA PHE A 882 -20.24 33.45 -0.72
C PHE A 882 -21.27 34.35 -1.43
N ASP A 883 -22.56 34.00 -1.43
CA ASP A 883 -23.63 34.83 -1.96
C ASP A 883 -24.30 35.65 -0.83
N HIS A 884 -23.63 36.70 -0.40
CA HIS A 884 -24.02 37.50 0.75
C HIS A 884 -25.40 38.20 0.60
N ASP A 885 -25.88 38.45 -0.61
CA ASP A 885 -27.12 39.18 -0.84
C ASP A 885 -28.36 38.30 -0.76
N ASN A 886 -28.24 37.02 -1.15
CA ASN A 886 -29.33 36.06 -1.13
C ASN A 886 -29.24 35.06 0.02
N PHE A 887 -28.27 35.23 0.92
CA PHE A 887 -27.99 34.23 1.96
C PHE A 887 -29.16 34.03 2.91
N LEU A 888 -29.67 35.11 3.51
CA LEU A 888 -30.77 35.04 4.48
C LEU A 888 -32.08 34.47 3.92
N PRO A 889 -32.60 34.97 2.78
CA PRO A 889 -33.84 34.42 2.22
C PRO A 889 -33.74 32.94 1.87
N ASN A 890 -32.54 32.50 1.47
CA ASN A 890 -32.32 31.12 1.04
C ASN A 890 -32.03 30.16 2.19
N THR A 891 -31.79 30.67 3.39
CA THR A 891 -31.44 29.84 4.57
C THR A 891 -32.54 29.75 5.63
N GLN A 892 -33.63 30.53 5.48
CA GLN A 892 -34.77 30.47 6.40
C GLN A 892 -35.60 29.21 6.22
N VAL A 893 -35.90 28.53 7.33
CA VAL A 893 -36.81 27.39 7.35
C VAL A 893 -38.23 27.88 7.57
N ILE A 894 -39.07 27.74 6.56
CA ILE A 894 -40.47 28.19 6.61
C ILE A 894 -41.34 26.95 6.91
N LEU A 895 -42.07 27.03 8.02
CA LEU A 895 -42.96 25.96 8.50
C LEU A 895 -44.44 26.32 8.30
N PRO A 896 -45.37 25.38 8.08
CA PRO A 896 -46.78 25.65 7.99
C PRO A 896 -47.37 26.14 9.34
N GLU A 897 -48.47 26.89 9.35
CA GLU A 897 -49.06 27.48 10.57
C GLU A 897 -49.33 26.47 11.70
N ASN A 898 -49.69 25.25 11.36
CA ASN A 898 -50.03 24.17 12.32
C ASN A 898 -48.88 23.19 12.58
N TRP A 899 -47.63 23.57 12.22
CA TRP A 899 -46.44 22.71 12.31
C TRP A 899 -46.23 22.08 13.70
N GLU A 900 -46.48 22.84 14.79
CA GLU A 900 -46.24 22.40 16.16
C GLU A 900 -47.14 21.24 16.54
N THR A 901 -48.44 21.33 16.19
CA THR A 901 -49.41 20.23 16.44
C THR A 901 -48.99 18.98 15.68
N VAL A 902 -48.67 19.10 14.39
CA VAL A 902 -48.26 17.96 13.54
C VAL A 902 -46.98 17.33 14.04
N PHE A 903 -46.00 18.16 14.38
CA PHE A 903 -44.72 17.68 14.91
C PHE A 903 -44.84 16.95 16.22
N CYS A 904 -45.66 17.49 17.16
CA CYS A 904 -45.93 16.85 18.46
C CYS A 904 -46.72 15.53 18.29
N ASP A 905 -47.72 15.47 17.42
CA ASP A 905 -48.51 14.26 17.16
C ASP A 905 -47.60 13.13 16.57
N GLU A 906 -46.71 13.44 15.66
CA GLU A 906 -45.77 12.45 15.11
C GLU A 906 -44.70 12.04 16.13
N LEU A 907 -44.21 12.99 16.93
CA LEU A 907 -43.27 12.71 18.02
C LEU A 907 -43.91 11.77 19.05
N ASP A 908 -45.16 12.00 19.41
CA ASP A 908 -45.93 11.11 20.32
C ASP A 908 -46.04 9.69 19.77
N LYS A 909 -46.26 9.52 18.46
CA LYS A 909 -46.24 8.20 17.80
C LYS A 909 -44.89 7.52 17.90
N VAL A 910 -43.78 8.24 17.68
CA VAL A 910 -42.42 7.70 17.84
C VAL A 910 -42.18 7.24 19.29
N ILE A 911 -42.51 8.06 20.27
CA ILE A 911 -42.36 7.73 21.70
C ILE A 911 -43.22 6.53 22.07
N HIS A 912 -44.46 6.50 21.62
CA HIS A 912 -45.40 5.37 21.84
C HIS A 912 -44.79 4.06 21.26
N ASN A 913 -44.24 4.11 20.05
CA ASN A 913 -43.57 2.96 19.42
C ASN A 913 -42.33 2.50 20.18
N LEU A 914 -41.62 3.43 20.81
CA LEU A 914 -40.43 3.10 21.62
C LEU A 914 -40.82 2.38 22.93
N ILE A 915 -41.81 2.85 23.64
CA ILE A 915 -42.13 2.39 25.00
C ILE A 915 -43.08 1.16 25.05
N LYS A 916 -43.85 0.86 23.99
CA LYS A 916 -44.72 -0.31 23.96
C LYS A 916 -44.00 -1.60 23.66
N LYS A 917 -44.23 -2.65 24.42
CA LYS A 917 -43.57 -3.94 24.32
C LYS A 917 -43.94 -4.67 23.03
N GLU A 918 -45.20 -4.53 22.62
CA GLU A 918 -45.74 -5.21 21.42
C GLU A 918 -45.11 -4.70 20.13
N ASN A 919 -44.58 -3.48 20.13
CA ASN A 919 -43.95 -2.90 18.97
C ASN A 919 -42.48 -3.38 18.84
N ARG A 920 -42.16 -4.06 17.77
CA ARG A 920 -40.82 -4.58 17.48
C ARG A 920 -39.91 -3.48 16.98
N ILE A 921 -38.56 -3.70 17.09
CA ILE A 921 -37.56 -2.82 16.52
C ILE A 921 -37.09 -3.44 15.20
N TYR A 922 -37.18 -2.66 14.11
CA TYR A 922 -36.91 -3.14 12.76
C TYR A 922 -35.65 -2.55 12.20
N GLN A 923 -34.95 -3.35 11.43
CA GLN A 923 -33.91 -2.89 10.50
C GLN A 923 -34.59 -2.06 9.39
N THR A 924 -33.95 -0.97 8.94
CA THR A 924 -34.49 -0.17 7.83
C THR A 924 -34.54 -0.98 6.53
N ASP A 925 -35.58 -0.78 5.72
CA ASP A 925 -35.70 -1.40 4.40
C ASP A 925 -34.83 -0.66 3.35
N ASN A 926 -34.47 0.58 3.62
CA ASN A 926 -33.67 1.39 2.72
C ASN A 926 -32.18 1.12 2.91
N THR A 927 -31.59 0.32 2.00
CA THR A 927 -30.17 -0.07 2.00
C THR A 927 -29.23 1.12 1.83
N LYS A 928 -29.67 2.22 1.22
CA LYS A 928 -28.86 3.46 1.11
C LYS A 928 -28.54 4.05 2.50
N ASN A 929 -29.40 3.85 3.50
CA ASN A 929 -29.11 4.28 4.87
C ASN A 929 -28.00 3.44 5.54
N CYS A 930 -27.63 2.31 4.95
CA CYS A 930 -26.62 1.39 5.47
C CYS A 930 -25.23 1.62 4.84
N GLU A 931 -25.13 2.36 3.74
CA GLU A 931 -23.88 2.54 2.97
C GLU A 931 -22.70 3.06 3.81
N TYR A 932 -22.98 3.97 4.77
CA TYR A 932 -21.99 4.51 5.70
C TYR A 932 -22.34 4.19 7.16
N CYS A 933 -23.10 3.13 7.39
CA CYS A 933 -23.51 2.76 8.74
C CYS A 933 -22.44 1.89 9.42
N TYR A 934 -21.97 2.30 10.60
CA TYR A 934 -21.03 1.52 11.40
C TYR A 934 -21.52 0.09 11.71
N PHE A 935 -22.86 -0.08 11.87
CA PHE A 935 -23.48 -1.37 12.17
C PHE A 935 -23.78 -2.23 10.93
N ALA A 936 -23.43 -1.80 9.72
CA ALA A 936 -23.70 -2.56 8.49
C ALA A 936 -23.20 -4.02 8.55
N PRO A 937 -21.97 -4.31 9.06
CA PRO A 937 -21.51 -5.70 9.21
C PRO A 937 -22.37 -6.52 10.20
N MET A 938 -22.78 -5.91 11.32
CA MET A 938 -23.67 -6.56 12.30
C MET A 938 -25.06 -6.82 11.70
N CYS A 939 -25.49 -5.95 10.81
CA CYS A 939 -26.77 -6.04 10.12
C CYS A 939 -26.71 -6.95 8.86
N ARG A 940 -25.54 -7.57 8.58
CA ARG A 940 -25.29 -8.38 7.38
C ARG A 940 -25.58 -7.62 6.07
N ARG A 941 -25.30 -6.32 6.06
CA ARG A 941 -25.40 -5.45 4.88
C ARG A 941 -24.02 -4.90 4.60
N GLU A 942 -23.47 -5.23 3.43
CA GLU A 942 -22.16 -4.74 3.00
C GLU A 942 -22.30 -3.53 2.06
N LYS A 943 -21.23 -2.76 1.92
CA LYS A 943 -21.16 -1.66 0.95
C LYS A 943 -21.27 -2.24 -0.46
N GLY A 944 -22.37 -1.95 -1.15
CA GLY A 944 -22.52 -2.33 -2.55
C GLY A 944 -23.67 -3.30 -2.87
N ASP A 945 -24.44 -3.73 -1.88
CA ASP A 945 -25.70 -4.52 -2.13
C ASP A 945 -26.91 -3.62 -2.49
#